data_415702782f7d3d0bd9eb44b8d03f83bf
#
_entry.id   415702782f7d3d0bd9eb44b8d03f83bf
#
_cell.length_a   1.000
_cell.length_b   1.000
_cell.length_c   1.000
_cell.angle_alpha   90.00
_cell.angle_beta   90.00
_cell.angle_gamma   90.00
#
_symmetry.space_group_name_H-M   'P 1'
#
loop_
_entity.id
_entity.type
_entity.pdbx_description
1 polymer ?
#
loop_
_entity_poly.entity_id
_entity_poly.type
_entity_poly.pdbx_seq_one_letter_code
_entity_poly.pdbx_strand_id
1 'polypeptide(L)'
;KSLTNLTQELNKKNYGLLIVVDEMGKYLEHASSVGSDLNLFQEIAENFSNLKLKKQGLPIFIGVLHQPMEEYASNLGRSVQEDWQKVQGRFEDIPFSINSEETINLIAKAINRKNKINAKIKNLSSVVAKLMNGSKPSSSLINTISQCYPLHPLVALLLSPLSRQRFGQNERSIFTFLNSGEPNGFLHFLKNSNAKKELYTVDKLFDYLQVNLEPSILVSNIGHAWSEATEAIRRAEVTDDVKSIKIAKVIALVDLFGKNLSLFSSKEILMHALNQEKTNIKNTLSLLEDKKIIIYRNFKKAYSLFSGSDIDLDQVVELNKSKISGDTEIILSQLPTLQPVITKRHFHETGTLRIYQKFCIPLNNVKKSVDQIMSLEIAKVSAGAFIFLVQSKEDTKKEFKEKFNELAKIKFPKPIILGCSENYKEFFNYALELAALKRAKSTVTAIESDPVAKKELNARMTAYQNLLFNSLTQNFENADWIFNNNKVKGDNLSIIASNVSDEMFNLAPIIHNELVNRDRLSTNATQGTTSLISRIFNHADKENLGMEGHPAEFGLYLSVIKKHHLHKKTINGFEFCAPQKKDGKLFNFYETFNKIIKEKKNPIPLTEIYNFFSKPPYGLKKGLLPLLTATFFKINEGSLAFYNVDDSRRESLITEYDLRICEKFVHIPEDLKIMYVKIEGEKQKILDDFKGYVEKRFLNNKAIKNPTPLNVLKPIVLKTYNLPAFARKTRHFKDKRVLMLRDELLSTQNPHELLYKKIPEICGTEDSNQLIKEFDKIWIQLDQVFEDMIDQFKQVILKVFRTDPNISDMDFSTIKEWAKKIGAKDPFSAKINELKENDWIQQVISFAASKPCNEWNDQDFNEATLK
;
A
#
# COMPACT_ATOMS: atom_id res chain seq x y z
N LYS A 1 22.84 3.03 -22.71
CA LYS A 1 22.77 2.97 -24.19
C LYS A 1 23.65 1.87 -24.77
N SER A 2 24.96 1.80 -24.45
CA SER A 2 25.89 0.79 -25.03
C SER A 2 25.45 -0.65 -24.74
N LEU A 3 25.06 -0.97 -23.50
CA LEU A 3 24.56 -2.30 -23.11
C LEU A 3 23.24 -2.64 -23.81
N THR A 4 22.36 -1.69 -23.98
CA THR A 4 21.09 -1.87 -24.71
C THR A 4 21.32 -2.23 -26.17
N ASN A 5 22.22 -1.49 -26.83
CA ASN A 5 22.57 -1.75 -28.23
C ASN A 5 23.26 -3.13 -28.39
N LEU A 6 24.17 -3.45 -27.47
CA LEU A 6 24.83 -4.77 -27.47
C LEU A 6 23.81 -5.91 -27.31
N THR A 7 22.88 -5.78 -26.39
CA THR A 7 21.83 -6.78 -26.17
C THR A 7 20.97 -6.98 -27.43
N GLN A 8 20.59 -5.89 -28.09
CA GLN A 8 19.81 -5.95 -29.33
C GLN A 8 20.59 -6.62 -30.48
N GLU A 9 21.88 -6.32 -30.63
CA GLU A 9 22.73 -6.96 -31.63
C GLU A 9 22.92 -8.47 -31.36
N LEU A 10 23.11 -8.85 -30.09
CA LEU A 10 23.18 -10.25 -29.68
C LEU A 10 21.86 -10.98 -29.94
N ASN A 11 20.75 -10.33 -29.69
CA ASN A 11 19.43 -10.91 -29.93
C ASN A 11 19.18 -11.22 -31.41
N LYS A 12 19.68 -10.37 -32.35
CA LYS A 12 19.61 -10.66 -33.80
C LYS A 12 20.33 -11.94 -34.16
N LYS A 13 21.32 -12.38 -33.36
CA LYS A 13 22.07 -13.60 -33.52
C LYS A 13 21.60 -14.75 -32.63
N ASN A 14 20.43 -14.62 -31.99
CA ASN A 14 19.87 -15.58 -31.03
C ASN A 14 20.75 -15.81 -29.78
N TYR A 15 21.51 -14.84 -29.34
CA TYR A 15 22.28 -14.87 -28.09
C TYR A 15 21.65 -13.97 -27.02
N GLY A 16 21.78 -14.37 -25.73
CA GLY A 16 21.50 -13.53 -24.58
C GLY A 16 22.77 -12.81 -24.08
N LEU A 17 22.61 -11.83 -23.22
CA LEU A 17 23.68 -11.13 -22.53
C LEU A 17 23.63 -11.47 -21.05
N LEU A 18 24.70 -12.09 -20.51
CA LEU A 18 24.86 -12.31 -19.06
C LEU A 18 26.00 -11.41 -18.55
N ILE A 19 25.69 -10.58 -17.56
CA ILE A 19 26.66 -9.75 -16.84
C ILE A 19 26.71 -10.25 -15.40
N VAL A 20 27.90 -10.58 -14.93
CA VAL A 20 28.15 -10.97 -13.53
C VAL A 20 29.12 -9.96 -12.93
N VAL A 21 28.73 -9.32 -11.84
CA VAL A 21 29.56 -8.39 -11.08
C VAL A 21 29.85 -9.02 -9.73
N ASP A 22 31.07 -9.49 -9.56
CA ASP A 22 31.54 -10.01 -8.28
C ASP A 22 31.95 -8.86 -7.34
N GLU A 23 31.77 -9.06 -6.04
CA GLU A 23 32.00 -8.04 -5.00
C GLU A 23 31.26 -6.71 -5.26
N MET A 24 30.04 -6.77 -5.81
CA MET A 24 29.25 -5.58 -6.11
C MET A 24 29.05 -4.66 -4.89
N GLY A 25 29.12 -5.21 -3.66
CA GLY A 25 29.03 -4.45 -2.40
C GLY A 25 30.13 -3.38 -2.27
N LYS A 26 31.33 -3.64 -2.72
CA LYS A 26 32.43 -2.65 -2.69
C LYS A 26 32.16 -1.45 -3.61
N TYR A 27 31.57 -1.70 -4.77
CA TYR A 27 31.12 -0.63 -5.67
C TYR A 27 30.01 0.22 -5.05
N LEU A 28 29.09 -0.43 -4.38
CA LEU A 28 28.00 0.25 -3.69
C LEU A 28 28.51 1.10 -2.52
N GLU A 29 29.43 0.59 -1.70
CA GLU A 29 30.09 1.33 -0.61
C GLU A 29 30.87 2.55 -1.14
N HIS A 30 31.63 2.37 -2.21
CA HIS A 30 32.36 3.46 -2.84
C HIS A 30 31.40 4.51 -3.42
N ALA A 31 30.37 4.10 -4.14
CA ALA A 31 29.37 4.99 -4.69
C ALA A 31 28.65 5.82 -3.62
N SER A 32 28.35 5.22 -2.47
CA SER A 32 27.74 5.90 -1.34
C SER A 32 28.67 6.90 -0.62
N SER A 33 29.97 6.60 -0.57
CA SER A 33 30.96 7.47 0.09
C SER A 33 31.39 8.69 -0.74
N VAL A 34 31.33 8.57 -2.07
CA VAL A 34 31.81 9.61 -3.02
C VAL A 34 30.59 10.39 -3.62
N GLY A 35 29.37 9.99 -3.33
CA GLY A 35 28.15 10.59 -3.90
C GLY A 35 27.97 10.31 -5.40
N SER A 36 28.60 9.24 -5.91
CA SER A 36 28.53 8.83 -7.30
C SER A 36 27.39 7.82 -7.52
N ASP A 37 26.91 7.78 -8.71
CA ASP A 37 25.74 7.23 -9.34
C ASP A 37 25.25 5.83 -8.87
N LEU A 38 24.56 5.76 -7.73
CA LEU A 38 23.69 4.64 -7.38
C LEU A 38 22.60 4.41 -8.45
N ASN A 39 22.25 5.46 -9.19
CA ASN A 39 21.28 5.43 -10.28
C ASN A 39 21.70 4.51 -11.44
N LEU A 40 22.99 4.24 -11.62
CA LEU A 40 23.48 3.36 -12.68
C LEU A 40 22.88 1.95 -12.59
N PHE A 41 22.84 1.36 -11.39
CA PHE A 41 22.27 0.02 -11.20
C PHE A 41 20.75 0.02 -11.38
N GLN A 42 20.11 1.10 -10.97
CA GLN A 42 18.69 1.31 -11.21
C GLN A 42 18.38 1.38 -12.71
N GLU A 43 19.13 2.18 -13.45
CA GLU A 43 18.99 2.31 -14.90
C GLU A 43 19.26 0.99 -15.63
N ILE A 44 20.26 0.21 -15.20
CA ILE A 44 20.54 -1.11 -15.77
C ILE A 44 19.34 -2.03 -15.56
N ALA A 45 18.80 -2.11 -14.35
CA ALA A 45 17.66 -2.97 -14.04
C ALA A 45 16.40 -2.58 -14.85
N GLU A 46 16.11 -1.28 -14.96
CA GLU A 46 14.99 -0.75 -15.74
C GLU A 46 15.13 -1.04 -17.24
N ASN A 47 16.32 -0.77 -17.79
CA ASN A 47 16.59 -1.00 -19.21
C ASN A 47 16.54 -2.48 -19.56
N PHE A 48 17.04 -3.36 -18.69
CA PHE A 48 17.01 -4.81 -18.91
C PHE A 48 15.59 -5.36 -18.85
N SER A 49 14.80 -4.90 -17.88
CA SER A 49 13.39 -5.23 -17.77
C SER A 49 12.59 -4.79 -19.02
N ASN A 50 12.84 -3.58 -19.51
CA ASN A 50 12.18 -3.03 -20.70
C ASN A 50 12.54 -3.80 -21.97
N LEU A 51 13.80 -4.24 -22.14
CA LEU A 51 14.23 -5.04 -23.30
C LEU A 51 13.54 -6.40 -23.31
N LYS A 52 13.41 -7.05 -22.15
CA LYS A 52 12.68 -8.31 -22.00
C LYS A 52 11.19 -8.14 -22.35
N LEU A 53 10.54 -7.10 -21.82
CA LEU A 53 9.12 -6.82 -22.09
C LEU A 53 8.85 -6.54 -23.58
N LYS A 54 9.77 -5.84 -24.26
CA LYS A 54 9.67 -5.52 -25.69
C LYS A 54 10.12 -6.67 -26.61
N LYS A 55 10.55 -7.82 -26.06
CA LYS A 55 11.14 -8.95 -26.80
C LYS A 55 12.36 -8.55 -27.66
N GLN A 56 13.13 -7.56 -27.22
CA GLN A 56 14.30 -7.02 -27.92
C GLN A 56 15.62 -7.62 -27.45
N GLY A 57 15.58 -8.65 -26.63
CA GLY A 57 16.74 -9.39 -26.13
C GLY A 57 16.49 -9.97 -24.73
N LEU A 58 17.39 -10.86 -24.31
CA LEU A 58 17.38 -11.50 -23.00
C LEU A 58 18.63 -11.11 -22.21
N PRO A 59 18.68 -9.93 -21.59
CA PRO A 59 19.76 -9.55 -20.72
C PRO A 59 19.53 -10.09 -19.30
N ILE A 60 20.58 -10.59 -18.66
CA ILE A 60 20.60 -11.02 -17.25
C ILE A 60 21.75 -10.30 -16.58
N PHE A 61 21.48 -9.69 -15.43
CA PHE A 61 22.49 -9.06 -14.56
C PHE A 61 22.50 -9.78 -13.22
N ILE A 62 23.65 -10.23 -12.77
CA ILE A 62 23.87 -10.88 -11.49
C ILE A 62 24.91 -10.08 -10.71
N GLY A 63 24.51 -9.49 -9.59
CA GLY A 63 25.40 -8.90 -8.61
C GLY A 63 25.64 -9.85 -7.45
N VAL A 64 26.89 -10.15 -7.13
CA VAL A 64 27.28 -10.99 -5.99
C VAL A 64 27.65 -10.10 -4.81
N LEU A 65 26.98 -10.32 -3.69
CA LEU A 65 27.17 -9.59 -2.44
C LEU A 65 27.64 -10.54 -1.34
N HIS A 66 28.50 -10.09 -0.46
CA HIS A 66 28.99 -10.87 0.69
C HIS A 66 28.10 -10.77 1.92
N GLN A 67 27.19 -9.80 1.96
CA GLN A 67 26.22 -9.57 3.04
C GLN A 67 24.91 -9.05 2.46
N PRO A 68 23.79 -9.09 3.20
CA PRO A 68 22.54 -8.51 2.76
C PRO A 68 22.72 -7.04 2.35
N MET A 69 22.00 -6.61 1.33
CA MET A 69 22.14 -5.27 0.78
C MET A 69 21.86 -4.17 1.82
N GLU A 70 20.97 -4.43 2.78
CA GLU A 70 20.64 -3.54 3.88
C GLU A 70 21.81 -3.29 4.84
N GLU A 71 22.70 -4.29 5.03
CA GLU A 71 23.85 -4.15 5.93
C GLU A 71 24.90 -3.18 5.38
N TYR A 72 25.04 -3.09 4.05
CA TYR A 72 25.91 -2.07 3.44
C TYR A 72 25.40 -0.65 3.66
N ALA A 73 24.09 -0.48 3.79
CA ALA A 73 23.45 0.82 4.01
C ALA A 73 23.32 1.21 5.47
N SER A 74 23.53 0.29 6.42
CA SER A 74 23.22 0.49 7.85
C SER A 74 23.95 1.68 8.49
N ASN A 75 25.16 2.02 8.01
CA ASN A 75 25.99 3.11 8.52
C ASN A 75 25.85 4.42 7.73
N LEU A 76 24.95 4.46 6.73
CA LEU A 76 24.77 5.60 5.83
C LEU A 76 23.61 6.50 6.29
N GLY A 77 23.62 7.76 5.86
CA GLY A 77 22.55 8.72 6.15
C GLY A 77 21.18 8.27 5.58
N ARG A 78 20.09 8.68 6.21
CA ARG A 78 18.73 8.23 5.92
C ARG A 78 18.29 8.40 4.45
N SER A 79 18.72 9.50 3.80
CA SER A 79 18.44 9.73 2.37
C SER A 79 19.11 8.69 1.47
N VAL A 80 20.32 8.28 1.80
CA VAL A 80 21.07 7.28 1.04
C VAL A 80 20.47 5.89 1.25
N GLN A 81 19.97 5.59 2.45
CA GLN A 81 19.26 4.34 2.73
C GLN A 81 17.99 4.20 1.88
N GLU A 82 17.24 5.30 1.69
CA GLU A 82 16.04 5.32 0.84
C GLU A 82 16.38 5.07 -0.64
N ASP A 83 17.50 5.61 -1.13
CA ASP A 83 17.94 5.36 -2.51
C ASP A 83 18.45 3.92 -2.69
N TRP A 84 19.08 3.36 -1.68
CA TRP A 84 19.45 1.93 -1.66
C TRP A 84 18.24 1.01 -1.73
N GLN A 85 17.19 1.30 -0.99
CA GLN A 85 15.94 0.53 -1.04
C GLN A 85 15.28 0.58 -2.42
N LYS A 86 15.40 1.70 -3.13
CA LYS A 86 14.92 1.82 -4.52
C LYS A 86 15.70 0.93 -5.48
N VAL A 87 17.02 0.83 -5.30
CA VAL A 87 17.87 -0.07 -6.10
C VAL A 87 17.53 -1.52 -5.78
N GLN A 88 17.49 -1.90 -4.50
CA GLN A 88 17.16 -3.25 -4.05
C GLN A 88 15.79 -3.72 -4.57
N GLY A 89 14.79 -2.85 -4.53
CA GLY A 89 13.44 -3.20 -5.00
C GLY A 89 13.32 -3.52 -6.49
N ARG A 90 14.39 -3.32 -7.28
CA ARG A 90 14.45 -3.65 -8.71
C ARG A 90 15.20 -4.93 -9.02
N PHE A 91 15.86 -5.52 -8.03
CA PHE A 91 16.55 -6.79 -8.13
C PHE A 91 15.79 -7.87 -7.36
N GLU A 92 15.90 -9.08 -7.83
CA GLU A 92 15.46 -10.25 -7.06
C GLU A 92 16.60 -10.68 -6.15
N ASP A 93 16.38 -10.64 -4.84
CA ASP A 93 17.36 -11.07 -3.85
C ASP A 93 17.29 -12.60 -3.70
N ILE A 94 18.38 -13.26 -4.07
CA ILE A 94 18.52 -14.72 -3.96
C ILE A 94 19.55 -14.99 -2.85
N PRO A 95 19.11 -15.26 -1.60
CA PRO A 95 20.02 -15.55 -0.51
C PRO A 95 20.75 -16.86 -0.74
N PHE A 96 22.07 -16.77 -0.96
CA PHE A 96 22.95 -17.91 -1.14
C PHE A 96 23.58 -18.30 0.21
N SER A 97 22.77 -18.86 1.13
CA SER A 97 23.27 -19.35 2.40
C SER A 97 23.71 -20.81 2.27
N ILE A 98 24.98 -21.07 2.54
CA ILE A 98 25.47 -22.45 2.66
C ILE A 98 24.76 -23.08 3.87
N ASN A 99 23.95 -24.09 3.60
CA ASN A 99 23.27 -24.85 4.66
C ASN A 99 24.31 -25.56 5.55
N SER A 100 24.01 -25.75 6.84
CA SER A 100 24.89 -26.49 7.77
C SER A 100 25.20 -27.89 7.25
N GLU A 101 24.27 -28.59 6.59
CA GLU A 101 24.52 -29.90 5.95
C GLU A 101 25.57 -29.82 4.85
N GLU A 102 25.56 -28.78 4.02
CA GLU A 102 26.57 -28.59 2.96
C GLU A 102 27.94 -28.32 3.52
N THR A 103 28.06 -27.52 4.60
CA THR A 103 29.33 -27.31 5.29
C THR A 103 29.88 -28.64 5.84
N ILE A 104 29.04 -29.46 6.47
CA ILE A 104 29.45 -30.79 6.99
C ILE A 104 29.87 -31.72 5.81
N ASN A 105 29.19 -31.66 4.68
CA ASN A 105 29.54 -32.41 3.48
C ASN A 105 30.91 -32.00 2.90
N LEU A 106 31.21 -30.70 2.92
CA LEU A 106 32.53 -30.18 2.53
C LEU A 106 33.63 -30.71 3.47
N ILE A 107 33.41 -30.69 4.78
CA ILE A 107 34.33 -31.30 5.78
C ILE A 107 34.52 -32.79 5.49
N ALA A 108 33.45 -33.53 5.25
CA ALA A 108 33.49 -34.96 4.96
C ALA A 108 34.31 -35.27 3.69
N LYS A 109 34.20 -34.41 2.65
CA LYS A 109 34.98 -34.56 1.40
C LYS A 109 36.45 -34.17 1.58
N ALA A 110 36.74 -33.19 2.46
CA ALA A 110 38.12 -32.77 2.75
C ALA A 110 38.94 -33.85 3.51
N ILE A 111 38.28 -34.74 4.22
CA ILE A 111 38.97 -35.80 4.99
C ILE A 111 39.15 -37.03 4.09
N ASN A 112 40.38 -37.22 3.62
CA ASN A 112 40.72 -38.41 2.82
C ASN A 112 40.91 -39.67 3.73
N ARG A 113 40.05 -40.66 3.53
CA ARG A 113 40.01 -41.88 4.37
C ARG A 113 40.39 -43.15 3.62
N LYS A 114 41.31 -43.91 4.21
CA LYS A 114 41.66 -45.23 3.72
C LYS A 114 40.83 -46.34 4.32
N ASN A 115 40.13 -46.12 5.46
CA ASN A 115 39.43 -47.18 6.22
C ASN A 115 37.88 -47.01 6.12
N LYS A 116 37.17 -48.16 6.14
CA LYS A 116 35.70 -48.18 6.22
C LYS A 116 35.21 -47.66 7.58
N ILE A 117 34.10 -46.97 7.59
CA ILE A 117 33.47 -46.41 8.79
C ILE A 117 32.87 -47.54 9.64
N ASN A 118 33.24 -47.62 10.90
CA ASN A 118 32.76 -48.62 11.85
C ASN A 118 31.26 -48.38 12.17
N ALA A 119 30.51 -49.45 12.40
CA ALA A 119 29.10 -49.39 12.80
C ALA A 119 28.89 -48.57 14.09
N LYS A 120 29.86 -48.57 15.03
CA LYS A 120 29.82 -47.76 16.25
C LYS A 120 29.79 -46.26 15.96
N ILE A 121 30.52 -45.78 14.96
CA ILE A 121 30.53 -44.37 14.56
C ILE A 121 29.20 -43.95 13.87
N LYS A 122 28.64 -44.86 13.04
CA LYS A 122 27.33 -44.59 12.41
C LYS A 122 26.24 -44.48 13.48
N ASN A 123 26.29 -45.39 14.50
CA ASN A 123 25.33 -45.34 15.59
C ASN A 123 25.47 -44.04 16.40
N LEU A 124 26.70 -43.66 16.79
CA LEU A 124 26.98 -42.42 17.49
C LEU A 124 26.51 -41.20 16.70
N SER A 125 26.74 -41.14 15.38
CA SER A 125 26.25 -40.06 14.50
C SER A 125 24.72 -40.00 14.47
N SER A 126 24.05 -41.14 14.42
CA SER A 126 22.58 -41.22 14.47
C SER A 126 22.02 -40.69 15.79
N VAL A 127 22.64 -41.05 16.90
CA VAL A 127 22.19 -40.61 18.25
C VAL A 127 22.39 -39.08 18.38
N VAL A 128 23.55 -38.57 18.03
CA VAL A 128 23.87 -37.12 18.11
C VAL A 128 22.94 -36.33 17.21
N ALA A 129 22.68 -36.80 15.98
CA ALA A 129 21.75 -36.13 15.07
C ALA A 129 20.30 -36.11 15.59
N LYS A 130 19.86 -37.19 16.28
CA LYS A 130 18.53 -37.27 16.93
C LYS A 130 18.36 -36.32 18.13
N LEU A 131 19.45 -35.97 18.79
CA LEU A 131 19.47 -35.08 19.96
C LEU A 131 19.42 -33.57 19.56
N MET A 132 19.50 -33.26 18.27
CA MET A 132 19.21 -31.93 17.77
C MET A 132 17.69 -31.68 17.84
N ASN A 133 17.25 -30.68 18.58
CA ASN A 133 15.83 -30.36 18.70
C ASN A 133 15.29 -29.78 17.36
N GLY A 134 14.27 -30.42 16.79
CA GLY A 134 13.48 -29.80 15.72
C GLY A 134 12.96 -30.65 14.58
N SER A 135 13.62 -31.72 14.22
CA SER A 135 13.10 -32.64 13.18
C SER A 135 13.76 -34.01 13.23
N LYS A 136 13.08 -35.03 12.70
CA LYS A 136 13.72 -36.35 12.48
C LYS A 136 14.90 -36.13 11.51
N PRO A 137 16.15 -36.40 11.89
CA PRO A 137 17.30 -36.18 11.03
C PRO A 137 17.18 -37.03 9.77
N SER A 138 17.54 -36.45 8.63
CA SER A 138 17.58 -37.17 7.36
C SER A 138 18.66 -38.30 7.43
N SER A 139 18.42 -39.39 6.74
CA SER A 139 19.43 -40.44 6.60
C SER A 139 20.68 -39.92 5.88
N SER A 140 20.53 -38.91 5.02
CA SER A 140 21.63 -38.19 4.38
C SER A 140 22.52 -37.48 5.39
N LEU A 141 21.96 -36.68 6.31
CA LEU A 141 22.71 -35.98 7.35
C LEU A 141 23.48 -36.89 8.25
N ILE A 142 22.85 -38.00 8.73
CA ILE A 142 23.51 -39.03 9.58
C ILE A 142 24.72 -39.63 8.84
N ASN A 143 24.56 -39.94 7.56
CA ASN A 143 25.64 -40.49 6.77
C ASN A 143 26.78 -39.49 6.58
N THR A 144 26.46 -38.26 6.26
CA THR A 144 27.45 -37.17 6.08
C THR A 144 28.24 -36.91 7.36
N ILE A 145 27.56 -36.82 8.53
CA ILE A 145 28.24 -36.69 9.84
C ILE A 145 29.19 -37.85 10.09
N SER A 146 28.75 -39.09 9.82
CA SER A 146 29.59 -40.26 10.01
C SER A 146 30.84 -40.27 9.10
N GLN A 147 30.70 -39.62 7.94
CA GLN A 147 31.82 -39.46 6.99
C GLN A 147 32.87 -38.45 7.47
N CYS A 148 32.63 -37.63 8.47
CA CYS A 148 33.62 -36.75 9.06
C CYS A 148 34.60 -37.46 10.04
N TYR A 149 34.49 -38.80 10.19
CA TYR A 149 35.45 -39.58 11.01
C TYR A 149 36.89 -39.27 10.58
N PRO A 150 37.86 -39.11 11.50
CA PRO A 150 37.85 -39.35 12.94
C PRO A 150 37.42 -38.14 13.81
N LEU A 151 36.77 -37.12 13.24
CA LEU A 151 36.11 -36.10 14.07
C LEU A 151 34.94 -36.73 14.85
N HIS A 152 34.78 -36.34 16.13
CA HIS A 152 33.60 -36.70 16.88
C HIS A 152 32.36 -36.02 16.21
N PRO A 153 31.18 -36.68 16.11
CA PRO A 153 29.98 -36.14 15.49
C PRO A 153 29.60 -34.72 15.98
N LEU A 154 29.76 -34.45 17.27
CA LEU A 154 29.51 -33.08 17.81
C LEU A 154 30.51 -32.05 17.30
N VAL A 155 31.78 -32.42 17.11
CA VAL A 155 32.78 -31.53 16.51
C VAL A 155 32.40 -31.17 15.09
N ALA A 156 32.04 -32.20 14.28
CA ALA A 156 31.61 -31.98 12.88
C ALA A 156 30.41 -31.03 12.80
N LEU A 157 29.46 -31.09 13.73
CA LEU A 157 28.33 -30.18 13.82
C LEU A 157 28.77 -28.77 14.24
N LEU A 158 29.57 -28.64 15.29
CA LEU A 158 30.01 -27.34 15.83
C LEU A 158 30.93 -26.55 14.89
N LEU A 159 31.67 -27.23 14.00
CA LEU A 159 32.51 -26.58 13.00
C LEU A 159 31.71 -25.72 12.01
N SER A 160 30.46 -26.09 11.70
CA SER A 160 29.61 -25.29 10.80
C SER A 160 29.30 -23.89 11.37
N PRO A 161 28.72 -23.71 12.56
CA PRO A 161 28.50 -22.38 13.14
C PRO A 161 29.82 -21.67 13.49
N LEU A 162 30.87 -22.41 13.86
CA LEU A 162 32.20 -21.86 14.13
C LEU A 162 32.78 -21.18 12.89
N SER A 163 32.63 -21.77 11.71
CA SER A 163 33.13 -21.22 10.46
C SER A 163 32.46 -19.90 10.03
N ARG A 164 31.25 -19.67 10.53
CA ARG A 164 30.52 -18.42 10.26
C ARG A 164 30.95 -17.27 11.18
N GLN A 165 31.71 -17.57 12.21
CA GLN A 165 32.30 -16.55 13.08
C GLN A 165 33.58 -16.01 12.42
N ARG A 166 33.59 -14.71 12.14
CA ARG A 166 34.77 -14.04 11.55
C ARG A 166 35.80 -13.77 12.66
N PHE A 167 36.69 -14.70 12.87
CA PHE A 167 37.85 -14.51 13.75
C PHE A 167 39.03 -13.95 12.94
N GLY A 168 39.03 -12.64 12.68
CA GLY A 168 40.10 -11.96 11.92
C GLY A 168 39.92 -12.03 10.38
N GLN A 169 40.89 -11.47 9.65
CA GLN A 169 40.84 -11.22 8.22
C GLN A 169 40.83 -12.45 7.29
N ASN A 170 40.93 -13.68 7.81
CA ASN A 170 41.02 -14.88 7.01
C ASN A 170 39.78 -15.76 7.09
N GLU A 171 38.93 -15.71 6.07
CA GLU A 171 37.70 -16.48 5.89
C GLU A 171 37.86 -18.00 5.74
N ARG A 172 39.06 -18.58 5.98
CA ARG A 172 39.37 -19.98 5.72
C ARG A 172 39.39 -20.85 7.00
N SER A 173 38.64 -20.49 8.02
CA SER A 173 38.76 -21.07 9.36
C SER A 173 38.58 -22.59 9.45
N ILE A 174 37.69 -23.25 8.67
CA ILE A 174 37.51 -24.70 8.75
C ILE A 174 38.66 -25.49 8.11
N PHE A 175 39.00 -25.09 6.87
CA PHE A 175 40.11 -25.81 6.15
C PHE A 175 41.46 -25.51 6.79
N THR A 176 41.65 -24.34 7.36
CA THR A 176 42.85 -24.02 8.17
C THR A 176 42.91 -24.93 9.39
N PHE A 177 41.81 -25.11 10.15
CA PHE A 177 41.74 -26.06 11.26
C PHE A 177 42.04 -27.51 10.82
N LEU A 178 41.42 -28.01 9.73
CA LEU A 178 41.61 -29.36 9.23
C LEU A 178 43.07 -29.61 8.79
N ASN A 179 43.76 -28.62 8.30
CA ASN A 179 45.14 -28.67 7.85
C ASN A 179 46.13 -28.14 8.89
N SER A 180 45.67 -27.78 10.10
CA SER A 180 46.53 -27.23 11.15
C SER A 180 47.44 -28.28 11.80
N GLY A 181 48.73 -28.07 11.66
CA GLY A 181 49.75 -28.78 12.39
C GLY A 181 50.08 -28.17 13.74
N GLU A 182 49.45 -27.09 14.12
CA GLU A 182 49.59 -26.40 15.40
C GLU A 182 49.10 -27.28 16.58
N PRO A 183 49.51 -26.96 17.82
CA PRO A 183 49.04 -27.71 18.99
C PRO A 183 47.51 -27.83 19.04
N ASN A 184 47.02 -29.02 19.26
CA ASN A 184 45.58 -29.38 19.26
C ASN A 184 44.86 -29.25 17.92
N GLY A 185 45.54 -28.86 16.81
CA GLY A 185 45.00 -28.88 15.47
C GLY A 185 44.65 -30.28 14.97
N PHE A 186 43.83 -30.40 13.95
CA PHE A 186 43.38 -31.70 13.47
C PHE A 186 44.50 -32.55 12.84
N LEU A 187 45.38 -31.92 12.02
CA LEU A 187 46.55 -32.63 11.45
C LEU A 187 47.55 -33.01 12.53
N HIS A 188 47.77 -32.14 13.57
CA HIS A 188 48.58 -32.49 14.73
C HIS A 188 48.02 -33.73 15.46
N PHE A 189 46.71 -33.77 15.67
CA PHE A 189 46.05 -34.94 16.25
C PHE A 189 46.26 -36.20 15.40
N LEU A 190 46.12 -36.10 14.08
CA LEU A 190 46.29 -37.26 13.18
C LEU A 190 47.70 -37.83 13.20
N LYS A 191 48.73 -36.98 13.40
CA LYS A 191 50.15 -37.41 13.48
C LYS A 191 50.47 -38.05 14.84
N ASN A 192 49.89 -37.58 15.91
CA ASN A 192 50.30 -37.93 17.30
C ASN A 192 49.33 -38.94 17.97
N SER A 193 48.17 -39.21 17.40
CA SER A 193 47.15 -40.07 18.00
C SER A 193 46.86 -41.28 17.14
N ASN A 194 46.47 -42.40 17.78
CA ASN A 194 45.99 -43.56 17.04
C ASN A 194 44.56 -43.38 16.58
N ALA A 195 44.37 -42.73 15.40
CA ALA A 195 43.10 -42.42 14.84
C ALA A 195 42.17 -43.63 14.61
N LYS A 196 42.67 -44.88 14.68
CA LYS A 196 41.82 -46.07 14.65
C LYS A 196 41.09 -46.30 15.98
N LYS A 197 41.58 -45.77 17.10
CA LYS A 197 41.06 -45.99 18.44
C LYS A 197 40.50 -44.69 19.10
N GLU A 198 40.93 -43.52 18.63
CA GLU A 198 40.59 -42.22 19.24
C GLU A 198 39.82 -41.33 18.25
N LEU A 199 38.89 -40.55 18.77
CA LEU A 199 38.20 -39.48 18.07
C LEU A 199 38.79 -38.12 18.45
N TYR A 200 38.74 -37.14 17.52
CA TYR A 200 38.98 -35.76 17.85
C TYR A 200 37.74 -35.19 18.55
N THR A 201 37.81 -34.96 19.83
CA THR A 201 36.71 -34.65 20.73
C THR A 201 36.48 -33.13 20.91
N VAL A 202 35.34 -32.76 21.51
CA VAL A 202 34.95 -31.32 21.66
C VAL A 202 35.90 -30.59 22.62
N ASP A 203 36.40 -31.24 23.66
CA ASP A 203 37.39 -30.69 24.58
C ASP A 203 38.70 -30.34 23.85
N LYS A 204 39.17 -31.18 22.92
CA LYS A 204 40.34 -30.86 22.06
C LYS A 204 40.07 -29.67 21.12
N LEU A 205 38.86 -29.54 20.63
CA LEU A 205 38.50 -28.37 19.83
C LEU A 205 38.53 -27.07 20.66
N PHE A 206 38.06 -27.12 21.91
CA PHE A 206 38.18 -26.01 22.84
C PHE A 206 39.62 -25.62 23.05
N ASP A 207 40.50 -26.59 23.33
CA ASP A 207 41.93 -26.33 23.54
C ASP A 207 42.61 -25.77 22.30
N TYR A 208 42.22 -26.21 21.10
CA TYR A 208 42.70 -25.61 19.82
C TYR A 208 42.31 -24.12 19.71
N LEU A 209 41.02 -23.83 19.97
CA LEU A 209 40.51 -22.44 19.91
C LEU A 209 41.20 -21.54 20.93
N GLN A 210 41.40 -22.05 22.14
CA GLN A 210 42.05 -21.30 23.24
C GLN A 210 43.51 -21.00 22.93
N VAL A 211 44.29 -21.99 22.48
CA VAL A 211 45.73 -21.81 22.23
C VAL A 211 45.99 -20.99 20.97
N ASN A 212 45.20 -21.17 19.91
CA ASN A 212 45.57 -20.64 18.61
C ASN A 212 44.72 -19.43 18.19
N LEU A 213 43.52 -19.24 18.72
CA LEU A 213 42.58 -18.25 18.25
C LEU A 213 42.01 -17.33 19.34
N GLU A 214 42.35 -17.50 20.60
CA GLU A 214 41.80 -16.73 21.72
C GLU A 214 41.90 -15.22 21.53
N PRO A 215 43.03 -14.62 21.10
CA PRO A 215 43.07 -13.17 20.87
C PRO A 215 42.03 -12.67 19.86
N SER A 216 41.82 -13.44 18.78
CA SER A 216 40.84 -13.09 17.76
C SER A 216 39.38 -13.31 18.26
N ILE A 217 39.15 -14.32 19.09
CA ILE A 217 37.86 -14.58 19.70
C ILE A 217 37.51 -13.46 20.69
N LEU A 218 38.43 -13.00 21.50
CA LEU A 218 38.19 -11.95 22.50
C LEU A 218 37.76 -10.61 21.87
N VAL A 219 38.25 -10.30 20.69
CA VAL A 219 37.89 -9.07 19.96
C VAL A 219 36.55 -9.23 19.20
N SER A 220 36.07 -10.45 19.02
CA SER A 220 34.80 -10.73 18.30
C SER A 220 33.55 -10.44 19.15
N ASN A 221 32.37 -10.49 18.53
CA ASN A 221 31.07 -10.35 19.21
C ASN A 221 30.79 -11.38 20.29
N ILE A 222 31.53 -12.52 20.32
CA ILE A 222 31.42 -13.55 21.36
C ILE A 222 32.52 -13.45 22.43
N GLY A 223 33.40 -12.45 22.37
CA GLY A 223 34.56 -12.33 23.25
C GLY A 223 34.23 -12.31 24.74
N HIS A 224 33.17 -11.59 25.12
CA HIS A 224 32.68 -11.56 26.51
C HIS A 224 32.20 -12.96 26.97
N ALA A 225 31.38 -13.64 26.15
CA ALA A 225 30.88 -14.98 26.47
C ALA A 225 32.03 -16.02 26.53
N TRP A 226 33.05 -15.87 25.65
CA TRP A 226 34.27 -16.69 25.72
C TRP A 226 35.03 -16.46 27.00
N SER A 227 35.20 -15.21 27.44
CA SER A 227 35.89 -14.90 28.71
C SER A 227 35.15 -15.50 29.91
N GLU A 228 33.83 -15.40 29.97
CA GLU A 228 33.03 -16.06 31.01
C GLU A 228 33.19 -17.61 31.01
N ALA A 229 33.23 -18.18 29.83
CA ALA A 229 33.42 -19.65 29.69
C ALA A 229 34.80 -20.09 30.13
N THR A 230 35.85 -19.36 29.76
CA THR A 230 37.21 -19.67 30.21
C THR A 230 37.38 -19.55 31.73
N GLU A 231 36.73 -18.54 32.34
CA GLU A 231 36.72 -18.38 33.80
C GLU A 231 36.01 -19.55 34.52
N ALA A 232 34.85 -19.98 34.00
CA ALA A 232 34.16 -21.17 34.54
C ALA A 232 34.99 -22.46 34.40
N ILE A 233 35.72 -22.61 33.30
CA ILE A 233 36.62 -23.74 33.10
C ILE A 233 37.81 -23.69 34.07
N ARG A 234 38.42 -22.52 34.36
CA ARG A 234 39.43 -22.40 35.39
C ARG A 234 38.90 -22.82 36.77
N ARG A 235 37.64 -22.48 37.11
CA ARG A 235 37.02 -22.97 38.35
C ARG A 235 36.88 -24.51 38.33
N ALA A 236 36.58 -25.11 37.14
CA ALA A 236 36.54 -26.56 37.02
C ALA A 236 37.94 -27.21 37.17
N GLU A 237 39.02 -26.55 36.73
CA GLU A 237 40.40 -27.02 36.88
C GLU A 237 40.81 -27.14 38.36
N VAL A 238 40.29 -26.26 39.23
CA VAL A 238 40.51 -26.35 40.67
C VAL A 238 39.92 -27.66 41.30
N THR A 239 39.07 -28.36 40.59
CA THR A 239 38.51 -29.66 41.08
C THR A 239 39.45 -30.83 40.93
N ASP A 240 40.53 -30.71 40.21
CA ASP A 240 41.48 -31.77 39.84
C ASP A 240 40.85 -33.00 39.16
N ASP A 241 39.58 -32.90 38.76
CA ASP A 241 38.87 -33.94 38.03
C ASP A 241 38.87 -33.68 36.51
N VAL A 242 39.67 -34.44 35.80
CA VAL A 242 39.80 -34.34 34.32
C VAL A 242 38.44 -34.43 33.61
N LYS A 243 37.50 -35.19 34.19
CA LYS A 243 36.14 -35.32 33.60
C LYS A 243 35.33 -34.07 33.75
N SER A 244 35.41 -33.41 34.91
CA SER A 244 34.78 -32.12 35.20
C SER A 244 35.25 -31.03 34.21
N ILE A 245 36.57 -30.97 33.99
CA ILE A 245 37.15 -30.03 33.05
C ILE A 245 36.63 -30.25 31.61
N LYS A 246 36.61 -31.54 31.17
CA LYS A 246 36.09 -31.90 29.85
C LYS A 246 34.60 -31.55 29.67
N ILE A 247 33.78 -31.80 30.68
CA ILE A 247 32.36 -31.44 30.67
C ILE A 247 32.19 -29.93 30.55
N ALA A 248 32.95 -29.15 31.34
CA ALA A 248 32.90 -27.70 31.26
C ALA A 248 33.27 -27.17 29.88
N LYS A 249 34.32 -27.73 29.24
CA LYS A 249 34.72 -27.36 27.85
C LYS A 249 33.63 -27.70 26.82
N VAL A 250 32.97 -28.86 26.95
CA VAL A 250 31.88 -29.28 26.08
C VAL A 250 30.69 -28.32 26.22
N ILE A 251 30.28 -28.01 27.46
CA ILE A 251 29.18 -27.09 27.73
C ILE A 251 29.50 -25.70 27.15
N ALA A 252 30.75 -25.21 27.32
CA ALA A 252 31.20 -23.93 26.78
C ALA A 252 31.00 -23.83 25.27
N LEU A 253 31.51 -24.81 24.50
CA LEU A 253 31.38 -24.78 23.03
C LEU A 253 29.94 -24.96 22.54
N VAL A 254 29.16 -25.82 23.22
CA VAL A 254 27.74 -25.99 22.87
C VAL A 254 26.94 -24.73 23.18
N ASP A 255 27.20 -24.05 24.31
CA ASP A 255 26.50 -22.79 24.64
C ASP A 255 26.88 -21.64 23.67
N LEU A 256 28.13 -21.59 23.22
CA LEU A 256 28.63 -20.58 22.30
C LEU A 256 28.14 -20.81 20.85
N PHE A 257 28.19 -22.04 20.37
CA PHE A 257 27.99 -22.34 18.95
C PHE A 257 26.80 -23.23 18.64
N GLY A 258 26.21 -23.91 19.63
CA GLY A 258 25.13 -24.88 19.43
C GLY A 258 23.74 -24.26 19.14
N LYS A 259 23.51 -23.00 19.45
CA LYS A 259 22.19 -22.36 19.35
C LYS A 259 21.56 -22.48 17.96
N ASN A 260 22.32 -22.17 16.92
CA ASN A 260 21.83 -22.19 15.52
C ASN A 260 21.55 -23.61 15.00
N LEU A 261 22.01 -24.63 15.72
CA LEU A 261 21.80 -26.05 15.43
C LEU A 261 20.71 -26.64 16.32
N SER A 262 20.06 -25.84 17.18
CA SER A 262 19.17 -26.31 18.24
C SER A 262 19.83 -27.41 19.11
N LEU A 263 21.15 -27.33 19.27
CA LEU A 263 21.97 -28.26 20.06
C LEU A 263 22.19 -27.64 21.45
N PHE A 264 21.80 -28.37 22.48
CA PHE A 264 21.93 -27.99 23.88
C PHE A 264 22.66 -29.03 24.67
N SER A 265 23.42 -28.64 25.70
CA SER A 265 24.20 -29.54 26.57
C SER A 265 23.32 -30.40 27.50
N SER A 266 22.42 -31.20 26.90
CA SER A 266 21.64 -32.17 27.63
C SER A 266 22.52 -33.25 28.22
N LYS A 267 21.99 -33.97 29.25
CA LYS A 267 22.72 -35.10 29.88
C LYS A 267 23.11 -36.14 28.85
N GLU A 268 22.26 -36.46 27.86
CA GLU A 268 22.53 -37.40 26.79
C GLU A 268 23.67 -36.95 25.88
N ILE A 269 23.70 -35.66 25.49
CA ILE A 269 24.77 -35.10 24.69
C ILE A 269 26.12 -35.17 25.41
N LEU A 270 26.14 -34.80 26.71
CA LEU A 270 27.36 -34.86 27.52
C LEU A 270 27.86 -36.30 27.69
N MET A 271 26.96 -37.28 27.85
CA MET A 271 27.31 -38.71 27.88
C MET A 271 28.02 -39.16 26.60
N HIS A 272 27.47 -38.81 25.44
CA HIS A 272 28.02 -39.19 24.15
C HIS A 272 29.29 -38.42 23.79
N ALA A 273 29.39 -37.13 24.19
CA ALA A 273 30.59 -36.34 24.00
C ALA A 273 31.84 -36.94 24.67
N LEU A 274 31.66 -37.53 25.85
CA LEU A 274 32.74 -38.11 26.64
C LEU A 274 32.86 -39.63 26.55
N ASN A 275 31.98 -40.30 25.79
CA ASN A 275 31.87 -41.76 25.69
C ASN A 275 31.80 -42.44 27.07
N GLN A 276 30.97 -41.91 27.99
CA GLN A 276 30.85 -42.35 29.38
C GLN A 276 29.50 -42.99 29.67
N GLU A 277 29.49 -43.86 30.72
CA GLU A 277 28.23 -44.46 31.20
C GLU A 277 27.41 -43.48 32.03
N LYS A 278 26.09 -43.69 32.04
CA LYS A 278 25.08 -42.80 32.64
C LYS A 278 25.29 -42.50 34.12
N THR A 279 25.82 -43.45 34.89
CA THR A 279 26.11 -43.33 36.33
C THR A 279 27.31 -42.42 36.60
N ASN A 280 28.39 -42.56 35.85
CA ASN A 280 29.58 -41.77 36.02
C ASN A 280 29.36 -40.27 35.72
N ILE A 281 28.60 -39.97 34.67
CA ILE A 281 28.28 -38.58 34.33
C ILE A 281 27.40 -37.92 35.37
N LYS A 282 26.44 -38.63 35.97
CA LYS A 282 25.56 -38.05 37.00
C LYS A 282 26.37 -37.53 38.21
N ASN A 283 27.34 -38.27 38.68
CA ASN A 283 28.15 -37.85 39.81
C ASN A 283 29.01 -36.63 39.47
N THR A 284 29.62 -36.59 38.29
CA THR A 284 30.43 -35.43 37.86
C THR A 284 29.56 -34.17 37.67
N LEU A 285 28.35 -34.34 37.12
CA LEU A 285 27.41 -33.19 36.98
C LEU A 285 26.98 -32.66 38.34
N SER A 286 26.62 -33.54 39.29
CA SER A 286 26.28 -33.12 40.66
C SER A 286 27.45 -32.41 41.35
N LEU A 287 28.69 -32.88 41.18
CA LEU A 287 29.88 -32.20 41.71
C LEU A 287 30.06 -30.80 41.13
N LEU A 288 29.86 -30.64 39.83
CA LEU A 288 29.96 -29.33 39.15
C LEU A 288 28.81 -28.40 39.54
N GLU A 289 27.60 -28.91 39.77
CA GLU A 289 26.47 -28.12 40.27
C GLU A 289 26.70 -27.68 41.74
N ASP A 290 27.12 -28.59 42.64
CA ASP A 290 27.40 -28.28 44.03
C ASP A 290 28.51 -27.22 44.19
N LYS A 291 29.50 -27.24 43.29
CA LYS A 291 30.56 -26.23 43.21
C LYS A 291 30.16 -24.98 42.45
N LYS A 292 28.90 -24.86 42.03
CA LYS A 292 28.38 -23.71 41.24
C LYS A 292 29.24 -23.38 40.01
N ILE A 293 29.68 -24.41 39.29
CA ILE A 293 30.41 -24.27 38.00
C ILE A 293 29.44 -24.36 36.84
N ILE A 294 28.46 -25.23 36.96
CA ILE A 294 27.35 -25.41 35.99
C ILE A 294 26.01 -25.27 36.69
N ILE A 295 24.98 -25.03 35.91
CA ILE A 295 23.59 -24.97 36.36
C ILE A 295 22.70 -25.69 35.35
N TYR A 296 21.72 -26.46 35.82
CA TYR A 296 20.70 -27.05 34.97
C TYR A 296 19.62 -26.04 34.68
N ARG A 297 19.35 -25.75 33.38
CA ARG A 297 18.35 -24.80 32.90
C ARG A 297 17.10 -25.55 32.47
N ASN A 298 16.03 -25.50 33.26
CA ASN A 298 14.78 -26.21 32.99
C ASN A 298 14.17 -25.81 31.64
N PHE A 299 14.23 -24.53 31.24
CA PHE A 299 13.69 -24.02 29.98
C PHE A 299 14.44 -24.49 28.73
N LYS A 300 15.72 -24.91 28.88
CA LYS A 300 16.54 -25.52 27.80
C LYS A 300 16.60 -27.05 27.94
N LYS A 301 16.17 -27.60 29.08
CA LYS A 301 16.40 -29.01 29.48
C LYS A 301 17.86 -29.40 29.33
N ALA A 302 18.77 -28.50 29.68
CA ALA A 302 20.21 -28.63 29.44
C ALA A 302 21.04 -27.93 30.52
N TYR A 303 22.29 -28.31 30.62
CA TYR A 303 23.28 -27.65 31.48
C TYR A 303 23.88 -26.41 30.76
N SER A 304 24.23 -25.40 31.55
CA SER A 304 24.96 -24.20 31.12
C SER A 304 26.01 -23.87 32.14
N LEU A 305 27.04 -23.12 31.75
CA LEU A 305 28.03 -22.61 32.71
C LEU A 305 27.37 -21.61 33.68
N PHE A 306 27.76 -21.69 34.95
CA PHE A 306 27.23 -20.80 35.99
C PHE A 306 28.14 -19.56 36.16
N SER A 307 27.55 -18.39 36.04
CA SER A 307 28.28 -17.14 36.15
C SER A 307 28.13 -16.42 37.52
N GLY A 308 27.41 -17.06 38.51
CA GLY A 308 27.27 -16.63 39.92
C GLY A 308 26.13 -15.59 40.14
N SER A 309 25.10 -16.01 40.88
CA SER A 309 24.05 -15.10 41.38
C SER A 309 23.48 -15.71 42.67
N ASP A 310 23.13 -14.88 43.65
CA ASP A 310 22.50 -15.31 44.92
C ASP A 310 20.96 -15.40 44.80
N ILE A 311 20.40 -14.98 43.64
CA ILE A 311 18.94 -14.98 43.41
C ILE A 311 18.50 -16.26 42.74
N ASP A 312 17.63 -17.01 43.45
CA ASP A 312 16.95 -18.18 42.89
C ASP A 312 15.80 -17.70 41.93
N LEU A 313 16.16 -17.51 40.64
CA LEU A 313 15.21 -17.10 39.61
C LEU A 313 14.08 -18.08 39.37
N ASP A 314 14.29 -19.38 39.58
CA ASP A 314 13.26 -20.41 39.38
C ASP A 314 12.17 -20.26 40.44
N GLN A 315 12.56 -20.10 41.72
CA GLN A 315 11.60 -19.82 42.79
C GLN A 315 10.82 -18.51 42.56
N VAL A 316 11.52 -17.43 42.18
CA VAL A 316 10.90 -16.14 41.88
C VAL A 316 9.89 -16.24 40.75
N VAL A 317 10.22 -16.93 39.67
CA VAL A 317 9.35 -17.13 38.50
C VAL A 317 8.13 -17.95 38.86
N GLU A 318 8.30 -19.08 39.61
CA GLU A 318 7.18 -19.94 40.00
C GLU A 318 6.18 -19.26 40.93
N LEU A 319 6.66 -18.42 41.87
CA LEU A 319 5.82 -17.57 42.71
C LEU A 319 5.02 -16.53 41.87
N ASN A 320 5.61 -15.96 40.86
CA ASN A 320 4.91 -15.02 39.98
C ASN A 320 3.93 -15.75 39.06
N LYS A 321 4.26 -16.93 38.57
CA LYS A 321 3.42 -17.76 37.75
C LYS A 321 2.13 -18.19 38.46
N SER A 322 2.25 -18.62 39.74
CA SER A 322 1.07 -18.97 40.52
C SER A 322 0.08 -17.80 40.68
N LYS A 323 0.58 -16.55 40.78
CA LYS A 323 -0.25 -15.36 40.93
C LYS A 323 -1.01 -14.94 39.66
N ILE A 324 -0.51 -15.31 38.46
CA ILE A 324 -1.10 -14.92 37.19
C ILE A 324 -1.77 -16.07 36.43
N SER A 325 -1.58 -17.32 36.90
CA SER A 325 -2.08 -18.51 36.21
C SER A 325 -3.60 -18.56 36.04
N GLY A 326 -4.36 -17.74 36.78
CA GLY A 326 -5.82 -17.59 36.68
C GLY A 326 -6.27 -16.54 35.64
N ASP A 327 -5.39 -15.64 35.21
CA ASP A 327 -5.74 -14.50 34.37
C ASP A 327 -5.35 -14.73 32.90
N THR A 328 -6.32 -15.21 32.13
CA THR A 328 -6.11 -15.49 30.71
C THR A 328 -5.82 -14.22 29.90
N GLU A 329 -6.34 -13.06 30.28
CA GLU A 329 -6.12 -11.81 29.57
C GLU A 329 -4.68 -11.33 29.70
N ILE A 330 -4.12 -11.38 30.92
CA ILE A 330 -2.70 -11.08 31.17
C ILE A 330 -1.80 -12.01 30.38
N ILE A 331 -2.13 -13.31 30.31
CA ILE A 331 -1.34 -14.29 29.55
C ILE A 331 -1.39 -14.00 28.06
N LEU A 332 -2.58 -13.76 27.51
CA LEU A 332 -2.75 -13.47 26.08
C LEU A 332 -2.17 -12.10 25.67
N SER A 333 -2.06 -11.15 26.61
CA SER A 333 -1.38 -9.86 26.35
C SER A 333 0.11 -10.01 26.03
N GLN A 334 0.73 -11.16 26.33
CA GLN A 334 2.13 -11.45 26.01
C GLN A 334 2.34 -11.94 24.59
N LEU A 335 1.26 -12.25 23.84
CA LEU A 335 1.38 -12.74 22.49
C LEU A 335 2.03 -11.69 21.57
N PRO A 336 2.99 -12.09 20.73
CA PRO A 336 3.60 -11.20 19.77
C PRO A 336 2.59 -10.82 18.68
N THR A 337 2.73 -9.62 18.14
CA THR A 337 1.99 -9.24 16.95
C THR A 337 2.46 -10.07 15.76
N LEU A 338 1.57 -10.89 15.22
CA LEU A 338 1.85 -11.72 14.06
C LEU A 338 1.70 -10.90 12.77
N GLN A 339 2.56 -11.18 11.78
CA GLN A 339 2.44 -10.60 10.47
C GLN A 339 1.05 -10.86 9.86
N PRO A 340 0.41 -9.88 9.25
CA PRO A 340 -0.88 -10.05 8.60
C PRO A 340 -0.78 -11.01 7.42
N VAL A 341 -1.91 -11.63 7.07
CA VAL A 341 -2.02 -12.54 5.94
C VAL A 341 -2.39 -11.77 4.69
N ILE A 342 -1.60 -11.91 3.64
CA ILE A 342 -1.83 -11.31 2.32
C ILE A 342 -2.51 -12.34 1.41
N THR A 343 -3.57 -11.95 0.73
CA THR A 343 -4.32 -12.79 -0.21
C THR A 343 -3.64 -12.84 -1.58
N LYS A 344 -2.52 -13.56 -1.69
CA LYS A 344 -1.67 -13.56 -2.91
C LYS A 344 -2.43 -14.01 -4.16
N ARG A 345 -3.13 -15.14 -4.12
CA ARG A 345 -3.91 -15.66 -5.25
C ARG A 345 -5.02 -14.68 -5.66
N HIS A 346 -5.84 -14.24 -4.69
CA HIS A 346 -6.92 -13.28 -4.95
C HIS A 346 -6.41 -11.98 -5.59
N PHE A 347 -5.27 -11.48 -5.11
CA PHE A 347 -4.62 -10.29 -5.69
C PHE A 347 -4.20 -10.53 -7.15
N HIS A 348 -3.61 -11.67 -7.44
CA HIS A 348 -3.17 -12.02 -8.80
C HIS A 348 -4.34 -12.09 -9.78
N GLU A 349 -5.48 -12.64 -9.34
CA GLU A 349 -6.67 -12.83 -10.16
C GLU A 349 -7.50 -11.54 -10.30
N THR A 350 -7.56 -10.70 -9.26
CA THR A 350 -8.48 -9.55 -9.21
C THR A 350 -7.81 -8.19 -9.30
N GLY A 351 -6.49 -8.12 -9.09
CA GLY A 351 -5.74 -6.86 -8.95
C GLY A 351 -5.98 -6.13 -7.61
N THR A 352 -6.76 -6.70 -6.69
CA THR A 352 -7.12 -6.06 -5.42
C THR A 352 -6.39 -6.71 -4.25
N LEU A 353 -5.46 -5.97 -3.63
CA LEU A 353 -4.76 -6.42 -2.44
C LEU A 353 -5.68 -6.39 -1.23
N ARG A 354 -5.83 -7.55 -0.57
CA ARG A 354 -6.55 -7.67 0.70
C ARG A 354 -5.66 -8.26 1.77
N ILE A 355 -5.80 -7.76 2.98
CA ILE A 355 -4.97 -8.11 4.12
C ILE A 355 -5.88 -8.54 5.26
N TYR A 356 -5.50 -9.63 5.95
CA TYR A 356 -6.20 -10.13 7.12
C TYR A 356 -5.28 -10.08 8.33
N GLN A 357 -5.73 -9.44 9.41
CA GLN A 357 -5.01 -9.42 10.67
C GLN A 357 -5.18 -10.73 11.41
N LYS A 358 -4.31 -11.01 12.38
CA LYS A 358 -4.38 -12.19 13.22
C LYS A 358 -4.60 -11.77 14.67
N PHE A 359 -5.59 -12.36 15.31
CA PHE A 359 -5.89 -12.14 16.71
C PHE A 359 -6.05 -13.47 17.43
N CYS A 360 -5.75 -13.47 18.72
CA CYS A 360 -5.98 -14.60 19.61
C CYS A 360 -6.81 -14.12 20.79
N ILE A 361 -7.99 -14.71 21.01
CA ILE A 361 -8.89 -14.32 22.09
C ILE A 361 -9.41 -15.55 22.85
N PRO A 362 -9.75 -15.42 24.14
CA PRO A 362 -10.38 -16.50 24.88
C PRO A 362 -11.84 -16.66 24.48
N LEU A 363 -12.30 -17.90 24.34
CA LEU A 363 -13.72 -18.21 24.16
C LEU A 363 -14.35 -18.48 25.52
N ASN A 364 -14.85 -17.43 26.18
CA ASN A 364 -15.49 -17.56 27.48
C ASN A 364 -17.00 -17.81 27.33
N ASN A 365 -17.73 -16.76 26.92
CA ASN A 365 -19.17 -16.80 26.61
C ASN A 365 -19.34 -16.28 25.19
N VAL A 366 -20.21 -16.89 24.39
CA VAL A 366 -20.44 -16.54 22.99
C VAL A 366 -20.76 -15.06 22.83
N LYS A 367 -21.67 -14.51 23.66
CA LYS A 367 -22.03 -13.08 23.61
C LYS A 367 -20.83 -12.19 23.90
N LYS A 368 -20.07 -12.46 24.96
CA LYS A 368 -18.87 -11.68 25.32
C LYS A 368 -17.79 -11.77 24.23
N SER A 369 -17.62 -12.93 23.62
CA SER A 369 -16.67 -13.13 22.52
C SER A 369 -17.13 -12.39 21.26
N VAL A 370 -18.43 -12.31 20.95
CA VAL A 370 -18.96 -11.47 19.86
C VAL A 370 -18.64 -10.00 20.11
N ASP A 371 -18.92 -9.49 21.33
CA ASP A 371 -18.62 -8.10 21.70
C ASP A 371 -17.11 -7.80 21.58
N GLN A 372 -16.27 -8.72 22.04
CA GLN A 372 -14.81 -8.62 21.85
C GLN A 372 -14.40 -8.58 20.39
N ILE A 373 -14.94 -9.47 19.55
CA ILE A 373 -14.64 -9.50 18.10
C ILE A 373 -15.09 -8.19 17.44
N MET A 374 -16.27 -7.70 17.80
CA MET A 374 -16.80 -6.44 17.27
C MET A 374 -15.99 -5.21 17.71
N SER A 375 -15.41 -5.25 18.91
CA SER A 375 -14.57 -4.18 19.46
C SER A 375 -13.12 -4.22 18.96
N LEU A 376 -12.69 -5.30 18.29
CA LEU A 376 -11.33 -5.38 17.76
C LEU A 376 -11.04 -4.25 16.76
N GLU A 377 -9.98 -3.51 17.00
CA GLU A 377 -9.49 -2.51 16.05
C GLU A 377 -8.84 -3.17 14.83
N ILE A 378 -9.70 -3.71 13.95
CA ILE A 378 -9.22 -4.17 12.65
C ILE A 378 -8.83 -2.94 11.84
N ALA A 379 -7.54 -2.80 11.54
CA ALA A 379 -7.01 -1.67 10.80
C ALA A 379 -7.86 -1.34 9.56
N LYS A 380 -8.06 -0.06 9.26
CA LYS A 380 -8.92 0.40 8.14
C LYS A 380 -8.50 -0.21 6.80
N VAL A 381 -7.20 -0.48 6.65
CA VAL A 381 -6.63 -1.10 5.45
C VAL A 381 -6.87 -2.61 5.36
N SER A 382 -7.26 -3.26 6.47
CA SER A 382 -7.49 -4.71 6.52
C SER A 382 -8.90 -5.04 6.10
N ALA A 383 -9.02 -6.06 5.25
CA ALA A 383 -10.31 -6.56 4.78
C ALA A 383 -11.05 -7.35 5.86
N GLY A 384 -10.33 -8.07 6.71
CA GLY A 384 -10.88 -8.91 7.77
C GLY A 384 -9.82 -9.41 8.75
N ALA A 385 -10.13 -10.46 9.48
CA ALA A 385 -9.24 -11.05 10.46
C ALA A 385 -9.37 -12.56 10.59
N PHE A 386 -8.25 -13.21 10.93
CA PHE A 386 -8.19 -14.55 11.49
C PHE A 386 -8.24 -14.42 13.01
N ILE A 387 -9.18 -15.10 13.65
CA ILE A 387 -9.35 -15.11 15.08
C ILE A 387 -9.15 -16.52 15.60
N PHE A 388 -8.04 -16.72 16.29
CA PHE A 388 -7.72 -17.96 16.95
C PHE A 388 -8.37 -17.99 18.36
N LEU A 389 -9.24 -18.95 18.60
CA LEU A 389 -9.98 -19.08 19.83
C LEU A 389 -9.28 -20.06 20.79
N VAL A 390 -9.01 -19.57 22.01
CA VAL A 390 -8.40 -20.34 23.08
C VAL A 390 -9.47 -20.77 24.06
N GLN A 391 -9.41 -22.05 24.47
CA GLN A 391 -10.33 -22.61 25.46
C GLN A 391 -10.14 -21.93 26.83
N SER A 392 -11.22 -21.57 27.50
CA SER A 392 -11.19 -21.11 28.88
C SER A 392 -10.77 -22.26 29.82
N LYS A 393 -10.14 -21.91 30.96
CA LYS A 393 -9.75 -22.94 31.98
C LYS A 393 -10.92 -23.69 32.56
N GLU A 394 -12.08 -23.05 32.60
CA GLU A 394 -13.28 -23.61 33.24
C GLU A 394 -14.06 -24.56 32.30
N ASP A 395 -13.83 -24.49 31.01
CA ASP A 395 -14.57 -25.24 30.03
C ASP A 395 -13.99 -26.63 29.77
N THR A 396 -14.88 -27.61 29.62
CA THR A 396 -14.52 -28.93 29.07
C THR A 396 -14.30 -28.80 27.54
N LYS A 397 -13.61 -29.80 26.96
CA LYS A 397 -13.44 -29.83 25.47
C LYS A 397 -14.79 -29.83 24.72
N LYS A 398 -15.83 -30.43 25.30
CA LYS A 398 -17.17 -30.54 24.73
C LYS A 398 -17.86 -29.15 24.72
N GLU A 399 -17.88 -28.48 25.86
CA GLU A 399 -18.45 -27.14 26.02
C GLU A 399 -17.75 -26.13 25.10
N PHE A 400 -16.42 -26.19 24.98
CA PHE A 400 -15.68 -25.36 24.04
C PHE A 400 -16.13 -25.58 22.60
N LYS A 401 -16.28 -26.82 22.14
CA LYS A 401 -16.77 -27.15 20.79
C LYS A 401 -18.20 -26.65 20.55
N GLU A 402 -19.08 -26.77 21.54
CA GLU A 402 -20.45 -26.25 21.45
C GLU A 402 -20.47 -24.74 21.30
N LYS A 403 -19.75 -24.01 22.15
CA LYS A 403 -19.59 -22.54 22.07
C LYS A 403 -18.94 -22.09 20.76
N PHE A 404 -17.93 -22.83 20.29
CA PHE A 404 -17.26 -22.54 19.02
C PHE A 404 -18.23 -22.65 17.84
N ASN A 405 -19.01 -23.75 17.79
CA ASN A 405 -20.00 -23.97 16.75
C ASN A 405 -21.14 -22.93 16.77
N GLU A 406 -21.54 -22.47 17.96
CA GLU A 406 -22.52 -21.40 18.09
C GLU A 406 -21.97 -20.07 17.55
N LEU A 407 -20.73 -19.70 17.91
CA LEU A 407 -20.07 -18.51 17.44
C LEU A 407 -19.83 -18.51 15.91
N ALA A 408 -19.53 -19.68 15.36
CA ALA A 408 -19.29 -19.87 13.92
C ALA A 408 -20.52 -19.60 13.04
N LYS A 409 -21.75 -19.67 13.61
CA LYS A 409 -22.99 -19.34 12.89
C LYS A 409 -23.26 -17.85 12.78
N ILE A 410 -22.54 -17.02 13.55
CA ILE A 410 -22.77 -15.57 13.59
C ILE A 410 -22.10 -14.91 12.39
N LYS A 411 -22.86 -14.08 11.69
CA LYS A 411 -22.34 -13.28 10.56
C LYS A 411 -21.81 -11.94 11.06
N PHE A 412 -20.58 -11.64 10.72
CA PHE A 412 -19.91 -10.39 11.06
C PHE A 412 -19.92 -9.40 9.87
N PRO A 413 -19.89 -8.08 10.13
CA PRO A 413 -19.88 -7.06 9.06
C PRO A 413 -18.61 -7.11 8.18
N LYS A 414 -17.50 -7.56 8.76
CA LYS A 414 -16.23 -7.83 8.05
C LYS A 414 -15.98 -9.34 7.99
N PRO A 415 -15.20 -9.84 7.03
CA PRO A 415 -14.82 -11.25 7.00
C PRO A 415 -14.01 -11.64 8.24
N ILE A 416 -14.62 -12.41 9.12
CA ILE A 416 -13.99 -12.97 10.33
C ILE A 416 -13.86 -14.48 10.14
N ILE A 417 -12.64 -14.96 10.16
CA ILE A 417 -12.31 -16.37 10.01
C ILE A 417 -11.95 -16.91 11.39
N LEU A 418 -12.77 -17.82 11.92
CA LEU A 418 -12.61 -18.38 13.25
C LEU A 418 -11.81 -19.67 13.20
N GLY A 419 -10.89 -19.86 14.13
CA GLY A 419 -10.09 -21.07 14.18
C GLY A 419 -9.72 -21.48 15.58
N CYS A 420 -9.40 -22.76 15.75
CA CYS A 420 -8.87 -23.35 16.97
C CYS A 420 -7.93 -24.52 16.67
N SER A 421 -7.11 -24.88 17.63
CA SER A 421 -6.21 -26.05 17.58
C SER A 421 -6.17 -26.73 18.94
N GLU A 422 -6.02 -28.02 18.95
CA GLU A 422 -5.86 -28.77 20.21
C GLU A 422 -4.48 -28.52 20.88
N ASN A 423 -3.51 -28.06 20.11
CA ASN A 423 -2.13 -27.80 20.57
C ASN A 423 -1.91 -26.44 21.18
N TYR A 424 -2.95 -25.60 21.37
CA TYR A 424 -2.83 -24.26 21.92
C TYR A 424 -2.16 -24.19 23.31
N LYS A 425 -2.21 -25.27 24.09
CA LYS A 425 -1.65 -25.34 25.45
C LYS A 425 -0.16 -25.05 25.49
N GLU A 426 0.55 -25.40 24.44
CA GLU A 426 2.00 -25.20 24.36
C GLU A 426 2.35 -23.70 24.33
N PHE A 427 1.79 -22.94 23.38
CA PHE A 427 2.06 -21.48 23.31
C PHE A 427 1.48 -20.76 24.51
N PHE A 428 0.35 -21.22 25.05
CA PHE A 428 -0.23 -20.65 26.25
C PHE A 428 0.70 -20.80 27.47
N ASN A 429 1.35 -21.93 27.63
CA ASN A 429 2.35 -22.13 28.66
C ASN A 429 3.57 -21.22 28.46
N TYR A 430 4.05 -21.06 27.23
CA TYR A 430 5.14 -20.12 26.95
C TYR A 430 4.75 -18.66 27.23
N ALA A 431 3.51 -18.27 26.94
CA ALA A 431 3.00 -16.96 27.27
C ALA A 431 2.90 -16.74 28.79
N LEU A 432 2.46 -17.76 29.55
CA LEU A 432 2.41 -17.74 31.00
C LEU A 432 3.83 -17.57 31.61
N GLU A 433 4.80 -18.33 31.12
CA GLU A 433 6.20 -18.19 31.52
C GLU A 433 6.74 -16.78 31.26
N LEU A 434 6.48 -16.25 30.06
CA LEU A 434 6.90 -14.91 29.70
C LEU A 434 6.25 -13.83 30.57
N ALA A 435 4.96 -13.98 30.88
CA ALA A 435 4.25 -13.08 31.80
C ALA A 435 4.85 -13.10 33.19
N ALA A 436 5.17 -14.31 33.71
CA ALA A 436 5.80 -14.49 35.03
C ALA A 436 7.20 -13.84 35.08
N LEU A 437 8.00 -14.02 34.03
CA LEU A 437 9.33 -13.39 33.91
C LEU A 437 9.25 -11.86 33.87
N LYS A 438 8.32 -11.30 33.08
CA LYS A 438 8.11 -9.84 33.02
C LYS A 438 7.67 -9.28 34.38
N ARG A 439 6.78 -9.98 35.06
CA ARG A 439 6.33 -9.61 36.39
C ARG A 439 7.46 -9.71 37.40
N ALA A 440 8.26 -10.78 37.35
CA ALA A 440 9.45 -10.93 38.20
C ALA A 440 10.41 -9.75 38.03
N LYS A 441 10.66 -9.36 36.78
CA LYS A 441 11.49 -8.19 36.46
C LYS A 441 10.98 -6.90 37.10
N SER A 442 9.68 -6.68 37.10
CA SER A 442 9.08 -5.44 37.62
C SER A 442 8.88 -5.43 39.13
N THR A 443 8.77 -6.60 39.78
CA THR A 443 8.43 -6.71 41.20
C THR A 443 9.62 -7.02 42.11
N VAL A 444 10.72 -7.58 41.59
CA VAL A 444 11.89 -7.98 42.37
C VAL A 444 13.07 -7.08 42.04
N THR A 445 13.22 -6.01 42.82
CA THR A 445 14.26 -4.98 42.62
C THR A 445 15.69 -5.55 42.70
N ALA A 446 15.90 -6.62 43.47
CA ALA A 446 17.20 -7.30 43.59
C ALA A 446 17.72 -7.84 42.26
N ILE A 447 16.84 -8.19 41.31
CA ILE A 447 17.23 -8.66 39.95
C ILE A 447 17.89 -7.54 39.13
N GLU A 448 17.46 -6.30 39.31
CA GLU A 448 18.05 -5.18 38.58
C GLU A 448 19.47 -4.82 39.06
N SER A 449 19.76 -5.09 40.35
CA SER A 449 21.07 -4.86 40.94
C SER A 449 22.04 -6.02 40.78
N ASP A 450 21.55 -7.21 40.38
CA ASP A 450 22.39 -8.38 40.11
C ASP A 450 22.58 -8.58 38.58
N PRO A 451 23.78 -8.29 38.03
CA PRO A 451 24.03 -8.39 36.60
C PRO A 451 23.80 -9.80 36.03
N VAL A 452 24.04 -10.85 36.83
CA VAL A 452 23.93 -12.26 36.43
C VAL A 452 22.46 -12.65 36.37
N ALA A 453 21.70 -12.39 37.43
CA ALA A 453 20.26 -12.64 37.47
C ALA A 453 19.53 -11.86 36.36
N LYS A 454 19.88 -10.60 36.14
CA LYS A 454 19.35 -9.76 35.07
C LYS A 454 19.65 -10.34 33.67
N LYS A 455 20.88 -10.78 33.43
CA LYS A 455 21.30 -11.41 32.17
C LYS A 455 20.55 -12.70 31.92
N GLU A 456 20.41 -13.53 32.95
CA GLU A 456 19.64 -14.78 32.85
C GLU A 456 18.16 -14.54 32.61
N LEU A 457 17.55 -13.64 33.36
CA LEU A 457 16.14 -13.29 33.19
C LEU A 457 15.86 -12.80 31.75
N ASN A 458 16.71 -11.91 31.22
CA ASN A 458 16.58 -11.42 29.82
C ASN A 458 16.79 -12.56 28.80
N ALA A 459 17.75 -13.48 29.05
CA ALA A 459 17.96 -14.65 28.18
C ALA A 459 16.75 -15.59 28.18
N ARG A 460 16.15 -15.84 29.36
CA ARG A 460 14.89 -16.61 29.48
C ARG A 460 13.74 -15.91 28.76
N MET A 461 13.56 -14.61 28.95
CA MET A 461 12.52 -13.84 28.25
C MET A 461 12.66 -13.96 26.73
N THR A 462 13.86 -13.78 26.19
CA THR A 462 14.12 -13.92 24.75
C THR A 462 13.85 -15.34 24.26
N ALA A 463 14.25 -16.35 25.01
CA ALA A 463 13.98 -17.76 24.65
C ALA A 463 12.48 -18.05 24.60
N TYR A 464 11.74 -17.65 25.65
CA TYR A 464 10.28 -17.86 25.65
C TYR A 464 9.55 -17.01 24.61
N GLN A 465 10.02 -15.80 24.30
CA GLN A 465 9.49 -15.01 23.18
C GLN A 465 9.62 -15.75 21.83
N ASN A 466 10.79 -16.36 21.56
CA ASN A 466 11.01 -17.12 20.33
C ASN A 466 10.18 -18.42 20.30
N LEU A 467 10.13 -19.16 21.41
CA LEU A 467 9.29 -20.35 21.52
C LEU A 467 7.81 -20.02 21.33
N LEU A 468 7.35 -18.96 21.98
CA LEU A 468 5.98 -18.45 21.85
C LEU A 468 5.65 -18.06 20.42
N PHE A 469 6.51 -17.29 19.75
CA PHE A 469 6.33 -16.87 18.35
C PHE A 469 6.22 -18.08 17.41
N ASN A 470 7.14 -19.04 17.54
CA ASN A 470 7.16 -20.23 16.69
C ASN A 470 5.93 -21.12 16.94
N SER A 471 5.61 -21.40 18.19
CA SER A 471 4.46 -22.23 18.54
C SER A 471 3.14 -21.57 18.15
N LEU A 472 3.01 -20.25 18.35
CA LEU A 472 1.83 -19.49 17.93
C LEU A 472 1.67 -19.52 16.41
N THR A 473 2.76 -19.29 15.65
CA THR A 473 2.76 -19.35 14.19
C THR A 473 2.32 -20.72 13.68
N GLN A 474 2.89 -21.80 14.23
CA GLN A 474 2.50 -23.17 13.88
C GLN A 474 1.03 -23.47 14.20
N ASN A 475 0.53 -22.97 15.33
CA ASN A 475 -0.89 -23.14 15.68
C ASN A 475 -1.80 -22.42 14.69
N PHE A 476 -1.46 -21.21 14.22
CA PHE A 476 -2.21 -20.54 13.16
C PHE A 476 -2.17 -21.29 11.83
N GLU A 477 -1.02 -21.85 11.46
CA GLU A 477 -0.87 -22.62 10.21
C GLU A 477 -1.63 -23.94 10.23
N ASN A 478 -1.70 -24.60 11.38
CA ASN A 478 -2.29 -25.94 11.54
C ASN A 478 -3.71 -25.93 12.11
N ALA A 479 -4.31 -24.77 12.36
CA ALA A 479 -5.65 -24.65 12.90
C ALA A 479 -6.73 -25.05 11.88
N ASP A 480 -7.83 -25.59 12.40
CA ASP A 480 -9.06 -25.74 11.63
C ASP A 480 -9.78 -24.39 11.54
N TRP A 481 -9.87 -23.86 10.31
CA TRP A 481 -10.46 -22.54 10.03
C TRP A 481 -11.89 -22.67 9.51
N ILE A 482 -12.80 -21.88 10.07
CA ILE A 482 -14.23 -21.84 9.70
C ILE A 482 -14.61 -20.40 9.32
N PHE A 483 -15.38 -20.28 8.24
CA PHE A 483 -15.98 -19.04 7.79
C PHE A 483 -17.47 -19.28 7.46
N ASN A 484 -18.35 -18.45 8.00
CA ASN A 484 -19.81 -18.59 7.82
C ASN A 484 -20.34 -20.02 8.07
N ASN A 485 -19.87 -20.64 9.16
CA ASN A 485 -20.20 -22.03 9.54
C ASN A 485 -19.67 -23.13 8.60
N ASN A 486 -18.84 -22.80 7.62
CA ASN A 486 -18.24 -23.75 6.71
C ASN A 486 -16.73 -23.86 6.95
N LYS A 487 -16.19 -25.08 6.93
CA LYS A 487 -14.74 -25.29 6.99
C LYS A 487 -14.08 -24.77 5.71
N VAL A 488 -13.15 -23.84 5.84
CA VAL A 488 -12.41 -23.29 4.69
C VAL A 488 -11.20 -24.16 4.40
N LYS A 489 -11.09 -24.64 3.16
CA LYS A 489 -9.96 -25.46 2.71
C LYS A 489 -8.85 -24.55 2.16
N GLY A 490 -7.61 -24.92 2.43
CA GLY A 490 -6.42 -24.26 1.86
C GLY A 490 -5.15 -24.78 2.51
N ASP A 491 -4.10 -24.91 1.71
CA ASP A 491 -2.81 -25.45 2.18
C ASP A 491 -2.06 -24.46 3.10
N ASN A 492 -2.45 -23.20 3.07
CA ASN A 492 -1.91 -22.15 3.92
C ASN A 492 -2.91 -21.02 4.14
N LEU A 493 -2.62 -20.14 5.10
CA LEU A 493 -3.50 -19.01 5.46
C LEU A 493 -3.76 -18.04 4.28
N SER A 494 -2.79 -17.85 3.38
CA SER A 494 -2.96 -16.98 2.22
C SER A 494 -4.00 -17.50 1.22
N ILE A 495 -4.07 -18.83 1.05
CA ILE A 495 -5.09 -19.48 0.21
C ILE A 495 -6.45 -19.40 0.90
N ILE A 496 -6.51 -19.70 2.20
CA ILE A 496 -7.74 -19.57 3.00
C ILE A 496 -8.30 -18.14 2.90
N ALA A 497 -7.48 -17.13 3.15
CA ALA A 497 -7.87 -15.72 3.03
C ALA A 497 -8.31 -15.34 1.61
N SER A 498 -7.68 -15.91 0.58
CA SER A 498 -8.05 -15.71 -0.81
C SER A 498 -9.43 -16.29 -1.12
N ASN A 499 -9.70 -17.53 -0.67
CA ASN A 499 -11.01 -18.18 -0.85
C ASN A 499 -12.14 -17.40 -0.17
N VAL A 500 -11.91 -16.95 1.07
CA VAL A 500 -12.86 -16.11 1.80
C VAL A 500 -13.07 -14.76 1.10
N SER A 501 -12.00 -14.17 0.55
CA SER A 501 -12.11 -12.91 -0.20
C SER A 501 -12.90 -13.07 -1.49
N ASP A 502 -12.76 -14.19 -2.20
CA ASP A 502 -13.53 -14.48 -3.41
C ASP A 502 -15.02 -14.63 -3.11
N GLU A 503 -15.37 -15.28 -1.99
CA GLU A 503 -16.74 -15.43 -1.53
C GLU A 503 -17.34 -14.09 -1.11
N MET A 504 -16.64 -13.33 -0.26
CA MET A 504 -17.16 -12.08 0.30
C MET A 504 -17.21 -10.93 -0.69
N PHE A 505 -16.31 -10.89 -1.65
CA PHE A 505 -16.19 -9.79 -2.64
C PHE A 505 -16.45 -10.28 -4.06
N ASN A 506 -17.42 -11.15 -4.20
CA ASN A 506 -17.73 -11.84 -5.45
C ASN A 506 -18.26 -10.93 -6.57
N LEU A 507 -18.76 -9.73 -6.25
CA LEU A 507 -19.21 -8.72 -7.22
C LEU A 507 -18.18 -7.62 -7.50
N ALA A 508 -16.99 -7.69 -6.90
CA ALA A 508 -15.92 -6.70 -7.14
C ALA A 508 -15.47 -6.71 -8.62
N PRO A 509 -15.48 -5.57 -9.33
CA PRO A 509 -14.85 -5.44 -10.64
C PRO A 509 -13.37 -5.82 -10.59
N ILE A 510 -12.89 -6.51 -11.64
CA ILE A 510 -11.50 -6.95 -11.75
C ILE A 510 -10.71 -5.85 -12.46
N ILE A 511 -9.85 -5.14 -11.73
CA ILE A 511 -9.06 -4.04 -12.27
C ILE A 511 -7.62 -4.16 -11.78
N HIS A 512 -6.72 -4.49 -12.70
CA HIS A 512 -5.29 -4.63 -12.43
C HIS A 512 -4.58 -3.29 -12.58
N ASN A 513 -4.61 -2.49 -11.52
CA ASN A 513 -3.82 -1.27 -11.40
C ASN A 513 -3.49 -0.99 -9.92
N GLU A 514 -2.25 -1.22 -9.54
CA GLU A 514 -1.81 -1.07 -8.15
C GLU A 514 -1.76 0.39 -7.67
N LEU A 515 -1.67 1.36 -8.57
CA LEU A 515 -1.58 2.77 -8.19
C LEU A 515 -2.90 3.28 -7.60
N VAL A 516 -4.03 2.84 -8.15
CA VAL A 516 -5.37 3.29 -7.73
C VAL A 516 -6.17 2.22 -6.98
N ASN A 517 -5.83 0.93 -7.13
CA ASN A 517 -6.52 -0.14 -6.43
C ASN A 517 -6.04 -0.27 -4.96
N ARG A 518 -6.04 0.82 -4.24
CA ARG A 518 -5.63 0.94 -2.82
C ARG A 518 -6.48 1.98 -2.08
N ASP A 519 -6.48 1.90 -0.76
CA ASP A 519 -7.29 2.80 0.07
C ASP A 519 -6.67 4.19 0.26
N ARG A 520 -5.35 4.30 0.14
CA ARG A 520 -4.61 5.58 0.16
C ARG A 520 -3.77 5.69 -1.10
N LEU A 521 -4.01 6.74 -1.84
CA LEU A 521 -3.23 7.09 -3.02
C LEU A 521 -1.92 7.78 -2.62
N SER A 522 -0.86 7.54 -3.38
CA SER A 522 0.33 8.40 -3.34
C SER A 522 0.03 9.75 -4.00
N THR A 523 0.84 10.76 -3.73
CA THR A 523 0.67 12.11 -4.33
C THR A 523 0.60 12.04 -5.86
N ASN A 524 1.50 11.29 -6.49
CA ASN A 524 1.51 11.12 -7.94
C ASN A 524 0.25 10.39 -8.45
N ALA A 525 -0.22 9.36 -7.74
CA ALA A 525 -1.45 8.66 -8.11
C ALA A 525 -2.68 9.56 -7.94
N THR A 526 -2.71 10.40 -6.92
CA THR A 526 -3.77 11.39 -6.70
C THR A 526 -3.82 12.41 -7.83
N GLN A 527 -2.68 13.01 -8.17
CA GLN A 527 -2.58 13.97 -9.27
C GLN A 527 -2.98 13.33 -10.61
N GLY A 528 -2.46 12.13 -10.91
CA GLY A 528 -2.84 11.39 -12.11
C GLY A 528 -4.33 11.06 -12.16
N THR A 529 -4.94 10.70 -11.02
CA THR A 529 -6.37 10.44 -10.92
C THR A 529 -7.19 11.71 -11.19
N THR A 530 -6.83 12.84 -10.56
CA THR A 530 -7.48 14.14 -10.77
C THR A 530 -7.36 14.61 -12.21
N SER A 531 -6.16 14.53 -12.79
CA SER A 531 -5.93 14.89 -14.21
C SER A 531 -6.75 14.02 -15.15
N LEU A 532 -6.82 12.71 -14.88
CA LEU A 532 -7.63 11.80 -15.69
C LEU A 532 -9.12 12.12 -15.59
N ILE A 533 -9.64 12.41 -14.39
CA ILE A 533 -11.05 12.84 -14.20
C ILE A 533 -11.34 14.11 -15.01
N SER A 534 -10.46 15.11 -14.96
CA SER A 534 -10.61 16.33 -15.76
C SER A 534 -10.66 16.02 -17.26
N ARG A 535 -9.81 15.11 -17.74
CA ARG A 535 -9.83 14.69 -19.16
C ARG A 535 -11.09 13.90 -19.54
N ILE A 536 -11.62 13.06 -18.64
CA ILE A 536 -12.89 12.35 -18.85
C ILE A 536 -14.01 13.34 -19.13
N PHE A 537 -14.08 14.44 -18.41
CA PHE A 537 -15.13 15.44 -18.59
C PHE A 537 -14.89 16.34 -19.79
N ASN A 538 -13.67 16.80 -20.01
CA ASN A 538 -13.37 17.89 -20.95
C ASN A 538 -12.86 17.42 -22.33
N HIS A 539 -12.38 16.17 -22.46
CA HIS A 539 -11.77 15.64 -23.68
C HIS A 539 -12.28 14.25 -24.09
N ALA A 540 -13.50 13.90 -23.70
CA ALA A 540 -14.12 12.61 -24.01
C ALA A 540 -14.28 12.32 -25.51
N ASP A 541 -14.31 13.36 -26.36
CA ASP A 541 -14.44 13.27 -27.80
C ASP A 541 -13.10 12.99 -28.53
N LYS A 542 -11.98 13.03 -27.82
CA LYS A 542 -10.64 12.87 -28.40
C LYS A 542 -10.09 11.49 -28.17
N GLU A 543 -9.35 10.98 -29.13
CA GLU A 543 -8.59 9.75 -28.97
C GLU A 543 -7.64 9.85 -27.76
N ASN A 544 -7.59 8.79 -26.95
CA ASN A 544 -6.82 8.76 -25.71
C ASN A 544 -7.06 9.99 -24.79
N LEU A 545 -8.26 10.56 -24.82
CA LEU A 545 -8.64 11.78 -24.09
C LEU A 545 -7.71 12.99 -24.37
N GLY A 546 -7.19 13.08 -25.58
CA GLY A 546 -6.28 14.15 -26.03
C GLY A 546 -4.91 14.11 -25.34
N MET A 547 -4.49 12.97 -24.80
CA MET A 547 -3.15 12.83 -24.22
C MET A 547 -2.11 12.61 -25.31
N GLU A 548 -1.05 13.42 -25.29
CA GLU A 548 0.12 13.28 -26.13
C GLU A 548 1.29 12.74 -25.28
N GLY A 549 2.08 11.83 -25.85
CA GLY A 549 3.16 11.16 -25.14
C GLY A 549 2.66 10.18 -24.07
N HIS A 550 3.36 10.12 -22.92
CA HIS A 550 3.06 9.20 -21.80
C HIS A 550 2.98 9.96 -20.46
N PRO A 551 2.00 10.85 -20.26
CA PRO A 551 1.81 11.50 -18.98
C PRO A 551 1.41 10.46 -17.91
N ALA A 552 1.53 10.82 -16.63
CA ALA A 552 1.30 9.90 -15.50
C ALA A 552 -0.10 9.26 -15.52
N GLU A 553 -1.13 10.02 -15.93
CA GLU A 553 -2.50 9.54 -16.04
C GLU A 553 -2.75 8.58 -17.21
N PHE A 554 -1.83 8.49 -18.19
CA PHE A 554 -2.00 7.62 -19.34
C PHE A 554 -2.02 6.13 -18.97
N GLY A 555 -1.18 5.73 -18.00
CA GLY A 555 -1.19 4.37 -17.46
C GLY A 555 -2.52 4.01 -16.78
N LEU A 556 -3.12 4.97 -16.06
CA LEU A 556 -4.44 4.81 -15.45
C LEU A 556 -5.54 4.67 -16.51
N TYR A 557 -5.50 5.52 -17.54
CA TYR A 557 -6.42 5.45 -18.66
C TYR A 557 -6.37 4.08 -19.35
N LEU A 558 -5.18 3.59 -19.66
CA LEU A 558 -5.01 2.30 -20.36
C LEU A 558 -5.54 1.13 -19.55
N SER A 559 -5.25 1.09 -18.25
CA SER A 559 -5.56 -0.06 -17.39
C SER A 559 -6.99 -0.04 -16.81
N VAL A 560 -7.57 1.13 -16.57
CA VAL A 560 -8.90 1.25 -15.94
C VAL A 560 -9.99 1.53 -16.99
N ILE A 561 -9.70 2.32 -18.01
CA ILE A 561 -10.72 2.80 -18.96
C ILE A 561 -10.63 2.05 -20.30
N LYS A 562 -9.49 2.10 -20.98
CA LYS A 562 -9.33 1.55 -22.32
C LYS A 562 -9.39 0.01 -22.32
N LYS A 563 -8.75 -0.65 -21.37
CA LYS A 563 -8.75 -2.11 -21.20
C LYS A 563 -10.17 -2.68 -21.02
N HIS A 564 -11.04 -1.92 -20.37
CA HIS A 564 -12.43 -2.30 -20.11
C HIS A 564 -13.43 -1.74 -21.12
N HIS A 565 -12.93 -1.21 -22.25
CA HIS A 565 -13.73 -0.68 -23.36
C HIS A 565 -14.74 0.41 -22.95
N LEU A 566 -14.47 1.13 -21.85
CA LEU A 566 -15.32 2.22 -21.38
C LEU A 566 -15.20 3.48 -22.24
N HIS A 567 -14.07 3.66 -22.93
CA HIS A 567 -13.85 4.73 -23.91
C HIS A 567 -13.37 4.13 -25.24
N LYS A 568 -14.11 4.33 -26.32
CA LYS A 568 -13.83 3.71 -27.60
C LYS A 568 -14.31 4.59 -28.78
N LYS A 569 -13.79 4.29 -29.96
CA LYS A 569 -14.23 4.90 -31.19
C LYS A 569 -15.58 4.29 -31.63
N THR A 570 -16.55 5.13 -31.89
CA THR A 570 -17.87 4.79 -32.43
C THR A 570 -18.06 5.46 -33.80
N ILE A 571 -19.23 5.33 -34.40
CA ILE A 571 -19.60 5.99 -35.67
C ILE A 571 -19.54 7.53 -35.50
N ASN A 572 -19.82 8.03 -34.29
CA ASN A 572 -19.85 9.47 -33.95
C ASN A 572 -18.51 10.06 -33.47
N GLY A 573 -17.43 9.24 -33.45
CA GLY A 573 -16.13 9.61 -32.92
C GLY A 573 -15.80 8.84 -31.62
N PHE A 574 -14.90 9.42 -30.77
CA PHE A 574 -14.58 8.81 -29.48
C PHE A 574 -15.62 9.19 -28.42
N GLU A 575 -16.09 8.21 -27.66
CA GLU A 575 -17.08 8.42 -26.60
C GLU A 575 -16.99 7.37 -25.50
N PHE A 576 -17.53 7.71 -24.32
CA PHE A 576 -17.70 6.79 -23.22
C PHE A 576 -18.94 5.92 -23.43
N CYS A 577 -18.78 4.61 -23.25
CA CYS A 577 -19.83 3.63 -23.44
C CYS A 577 -20.04 2.79 -22.18
N ALA A 578 -21.28 2.44 -21.90
CA ALA A 578 -21.60 1.54 -20.80
C ALA A 578 -21.00 0.13 -21.04
N PRO A 579 -20.51 -0.53 -19.99
CA PRO A 579 -20.08 -1.91 -20.06
C PRO A 579 -21.27 -2.81 -20.45
N GLN A 580 -20.99 -3.89 -21.17
CA GLN A 580 -21.98 -4.85 -21.62
C GLN A 580 -22.06 -6.05 -20.67
N LYS A 581 -23.12 -6.87 -20.75
CA LYS A 581 -23.28 -8.08 -19.92
C LYS A 581 -22.08 -9.03 -19.95
N LYS A 582 -21.35 -9.10 -21.08
CA LYS A 582 -20.10 -9.87 -21.21
C LYS A 582 -18.95 -9.36 -20.33
N ASP A 583 -19.01 -8.10 -19.88
CA ASP A 583 -18.00 -7.49 -19.00
C ASP A 583 -18.24 -7.86 -17.51
N GLY A 584 -19.21 -8.72 -17.23
CA GLY A 584 -19.43 -9.44 -16.00
C GLY A 584 -19.57 -8.51 -14.77
N LYS A 585 -18.61 -8.57 -13.86
CA LYS A 585 -18.68 -7.84 -12.58
C LYS A 585 -18.65 -6.31 -12.75
N LEU A 586 -18.00 -5.79 -13.78
CA LEU A 586 -18.00 -4.36 -14.08
C LEU A 586 -19.38 -3.90 -14.54
N PHE A 587 -20.07 -4.68 -15.39
CA PHE A 587 -21.45 -4.42 -15.78
C PHE A 587 -22.37 -4.39 -14.54
N ASN A 588 -22.27 -5.38 -13.65
CA ASN A 588 -23.07 -5.44 -12.43
C ASN A 588 -22.82 -4.23 -11.51
N PHE A 589 -21.62 -3.72 -11.45
CA PHE A 589 -21.30 -2.50 -10.70
C PHE A 589 -22.06 -1.30 -11.26
N TYR A 590 -22.03 -1.09 -12.59
CA TYR A 590 -22.70 0.04 -13.24
C TYR A 590 -24.23 -0.07 -13.11
N GLU A 591 -24.79 -1.27 -13.27
CA GLU A 591 -26.24 -1.51 -13.09
C GLU A 591 -26.66 -1.23 -11.65
N THR A 592 -25.90 -1.68 -10.66
CA THR A 592 -26.22 -1.41 -9.26
C THR A 592 -26.09 0.09 -8.94
N PHE A 593 -25.09 0.75 -9.47
CA PHE A 593 -24.92 2.18 -9.31
C PHE A 593 -26.12 2.95 -9.87
N ASN A 594 -26.55 2.58 -11.09
CA ASN A 594 -27.72 3.15 -11.74
C ASN A 594 -29.00 2.93 -10.92
N LYS A 595 -29.17 1.72 -10.35
CA LYS A 595 -30.30 1.40 -9.49
C LYS A 595 -30.34 2.27 -8.23
N ILE A 596 -29.21 2.40 -7.52
CA ILE A 596 -29.10 3.20 -6.29
C ILE A 596 -29.51 4.66 -6.55
N ILE A 597 -29.03 5.25 -7.66
CA ILE A 597 -29.34 6.65 -7.97
C ILE A 597 -30.80 6.83 -8.38
N LYS A 598 -31.36 5.89 -9.15
CA LYS A 598 -32.77 5.98 -9.60
C LYS A 598 -33.80 5.81 -8.47
N GLU A 599 -33.46 5.04 -7.44
CA GLU A 599 -34.35 4.81 -6.29
C GLU A 599 -34.45 6.02 -5.36
N LYS A 600 -33.46 6.92 -5.37
CA LYS A 600 -33.45 8.10 -4.49
C LYS A 600 -33.92 9.35 -5.22
N LYS A 601 -34.86 10.06 -4.61
CA LYS A 601 -35.44 11.31 -5.15
C LYS A 601 -34.56 12.55 -4.90
N ASN A 602 -33.70 12.51 -3.88
CA ASN A 602 -32.85 13.61 -3.47
C ASN A 602 -31.39 13.39 -3.90
N PRO A 603 -30.59 14.46 -4.06
CA PRO A 603 -29.17 14.34 -4.35
C PRO A 603 -28.43 13.49 -3.31
N ILE A 604 -27.64 12.51 -3.74
CA ILE A 604 -26.90 11.56 -2.91
C ILE A 604 -25.46 12.04 -2.80
N PRO A 605 -24.90 12.19 -1.57
CA PRO A 605 -23.47 12.47 -1.42
C PRO A 605 -22.61 11.34 -1.99
N LEU A 606 -21.50 11.67 -2.67
CA LEU A 606 -20.60 10.64 -3.22
C LEU A 606 -20.00 9.74 -2.13
N THR A 607 -19.81 10.25 -0.92
CA THR A 607 -19.36 9.46 0.24
C THR A 607 -20.31 8.30 0.56
N GLU A 608 -21.62 8.48 0.39
CA GLU A 608 -22.59 7.41 0.62
C GLU A 608 -22.39 6.30 -0.42
N ILE A 609 -22.22 6.67 -1.68
CA ILE A 609 -21.96 5.74 -2.79
C ILE A 609 -20.60 5.03 -2.59
N TYR A 610 -19.57 5.78 -2.25
CA TYR A 610 -18.24 5.21 -1.98
C TYR A 610 -18.27 4.23 -0.81
N ASN A 611 -18.98 4.56 0.26
CA ASN A 611 -19.15 3.69 1.41
C ASN A 611 -19.96 2.41 1.08
N PHE A 612 -20.95 2.51 0.20
CA PHE A 612 -21.68 1.34 -0.27
C PHE A 612 -20.78 0.38 -1.05
N PHE A 613 -20.06 0.87 -2.05
CA PHE A 613 -19.22 0.03 -2.89
C PHE A 613 -17.90 -0.40 -2.24
N SER A 614 -17.47 0.23 -1.15
CA SER A 614 -16.31 -0.22 -0.38
C SER A 614 -16.61 -1.40 0.54
N LYS A 615 -17.89 -1.73 0.77
CA LYS A 615 -18.32 -2.87 1.60
C LYS A 615 -18.56 -4.13 0.75
N PRO A 616 -18.59 -5.33 1.38
CA PRO A 616 -19.09 -6.52 0.69
C PRO A 616 -20.49 -6.28 0.08
N PRO A 617 -20.79 -6.86 -1.07
CA PRO A 617 -20.03 -7.83 -1.88
C PRO A 617 -19.06 -7.20 -2.90
N TYR A 618 -18.94 -5.88 -2.97
CA TYR A 618 -18.07 -5.18 -3.91
C TYR A 618 -16.64 -5.02 -3.35
N GLY A 619 -16.50 -4.37 -2.19
CA GLY A 619 -15.21 -4.17 -1.53
C GLY A 619 -14.18 -3.42 -2.39
N LEU A 620 -14.64 -2.42 -3.17
CA LEU A 620 -13.77 -1.58 -3.98
C LEU A 620 -12.89 -0.70 -3.11
N LYS A 621 -11.67 -0.50 -3.54
CA LYS A 621 -10.71 0.39 -2.89
C LYS A 621 -11.03 1.85 -3.17
N LYS A 622 -10.83 2.70 -2.17
CA LYS A 622 -11.20 4.14 -2.24
C LYS A 622 -10.55 4.88 -3.39
N GLY A 623 -9.33 4.52 -3.77
CA GLY A 623 -8.62 5.17 -4.87
C GLY A 623 -9.20 4.87 -6.26
N LEU A 624 -9.96 3.79 -6.41
CA LEU A 624 -10.58 3.41 -7.69
C LEU A 624 -11.96 4.05 -7.90
N LEU A 625 -12.68 4.28 -6.80
CA LEU A 625 -14.05 4.80 -6.83
C LEU A 625 -14.21 6.14 -7.57
N PRO A 626 -13.32 7.14 -7.41
CA PRO A 626 -13.39 8.40 -8.13
C PRO A 626 -13.40 8.23 -9.66
N LEU A 627 -12.52 7.37 -10.19
CA LEU A 627 -12.45 7.11 -11.64
C LEU A 627 -13.68 6.40 -12.16
N LEU A 628 -14.15 5.37 -11.46
CA LEU A 628 -15.37 4.65 -11.87
C LEU A 628 -16.61 5.53 -11.77
N THR A 629 -16.68 6.43 -10.78
CA THR A 629 -17.78 7.38 -10.65
C THR A 629 -17.76 8.43 -11.76
N ALA A 630 -16.59 8.98 -12.09
CA ALA A 630 -16.45 9.94 -13.19
C ALA A 630 -16.83 9.31 -14.53
N THR A 631 -16.39 8.07 -14.80
CA THR A 631 -16.79 7.34 -16.02
C THR A 631 -18.27 6.99 -16.04
N PHE A 632 -18.84 6.57 -14.91
CA PHE A 632 -20.27 6.32 -14.79
C PHE A 632 -21.09 7.57 -15.10
N PHE A 633 -20.69 8.71 -14.53
CA PHE A 633 -21.37 9.97 -14.83
C PHE A 633 -21.26 10.35 -16.30
N LYS A 634 -20.04 10.25 -16.88
CA LYS A 634 -19.86 10.62 -18.30
C LYS A 634 -20.68 9.76 -19.25
N ILE A 635 -20.85 8.48 -18.93
CA ILE A 635 -21.73 7.56 -19.69
C ILE A 635 -23.21 7.98 -19.60
N ASN A 636 -23.64 8.45 -18.43
CA ASN A 636 -25.05 8.79 -18.14
C ASN A 636 -25.30 10.31 -18.06
N GLU A 637 -24.41 11.13 -18.60
CA GLU A 637 -24.42 12.60 -18.49
C GLU A 637 -25.78 13.22 -18.82
N GLY A 638 -26.54 12.64 -19.74
CA GLY A 638 -27.88 13.08 -20.12
C GLY A 638 -28.96 12.92 -19.04
N SER A 639 -28.73 12.02 -18.07
CA SER A 639 -29.72 11.65 -17.04
C SER A 639 -29.26 11.95 -15.64
N LEU A 640 -28.10 12.56 -15.45
CA LEU A 640 -27.51 12.80 -14.15
C LEU A 640 -27.15 14.27 -13.97
N ALA A 641 -27.26 14.75 -12.72
CA ALA A 641 -26.78 16.06 -12.31
C ALA A 641 -25.82 15.92 -11.14
N PHE A 642 -24.70 16.66 -11.19
CA PHE A 642 -23.81 16.84 -10.06
C PHE A 642 -23.99 18.20 -9.40
N TYR A 643 -24.00 18.17 -8.06
CA TYR A 643 -24.06 19.36 -7.24
C TYR A 643 -22.79 19.48 -6.40
N ASN A 644 -22.26 20.70 -6.31
CA ASN A 644 -21.20 21.07 -5.40
C ASN A 644 -21.82 21.71 -4.16
N VAL A 645 -21.40 21.30 -2.99
CA VAL A 645 -21.76 21.90 -1.70
C VAL A 645 -20.63 22.82 -1.30
N ASP A 646 -20.93 24.09 -1.08
CA ASP A 646 -19.97 25.08 -0.61
C ASP A 646 -19.80 25.05 0.92
N ASP A 647 -18.86 25.81 1.45
CA ASP A 647 -18.59 25.94 2.89
C ASP A 647 -19.82 26.45 3.67
N SER A 648 -20.73 27.15 2.99
CA SER A 648 -22.00 27.64 3.53
C SER A 648 -23.13 26.62 3.45
N ARG A 649 -22.83 25.37 3.05
CA ARG A 649 -23.77 24.28 2.79
C ARG A 649 -24.82 24.55 1.70
N ARG A 650 -24.53 25.49 0.78
CA ARG A 650 -25.38 25.75 -0.37
C ARG A 650 -25.03 24.78 -1.50
N GLU A 651 -26.08 24.23 -2.12
CA GLU A 651 -25.92 23.33 -3.25
C GLU A 651 -25.96 24.12 -4.55
N SER A 652 -24.95 23.98 -5.38
CA SER A 652 -24.88 24.57 -6.72
C SER A 652 -24.67 23.47 -7.75
N LEU A 653 -25.37 23.55 -8.88
CA LEU A 653 -25.16 22.61 -9.98
C LEU A 653 -23.78 22.83 -10.59
N ILE A 654 -23.03 21.75 -10.82
CA ILE A 654 -21.73 21.81 -11.50
C ILE A 654 -21.99 21.89 -13.00
N THR A 655 -21.59 23.01 -13.58
CA THR A 655 -21.69 23.27 -15.03
C THR A 655 -20.36 23.14 -15.75
N GLU A 656 -19.25 23.27 -15.02
CA GLU A 656 -17.88 23.14 -15.53
C GLU A 656 -17.05 22.27 -14.59
N TYR A 657 -16.24 21.38 -15.17
CA TYR A 657 -15.38 20.46 -14.44
C TYR A 657 -13.94 20.98 -14.48
N ASP A 658 -13.68 22.02 -13.70
CA ASP A 658 -12.34 22.54 -13.47
C ASP A 658 -11.53 21.55 -12.57
N LEU A 659 -10.24 21.82 -12.39
CA LEU A 659 -9.38 20.97 -11.56
C LEU A 659 -9.85 20.91 -10.10
N ARG A 660 -10.40 22.01 -9.54
CA ARG A 660 -10.87 22.06 -8.15
C ARG A 660 -12.04 21.11 -7.93
N ILE A 661 -13.00 21.09 -8.85
CA ILE A 661 -14.12 20.13 -8.80
C ILE A 661 -13.61 18.71 -8.98
N CYS A 662 -12.67 18.48 -9.89
CA CYS A 662 -12.09 17.15 -10.09
C CYS A 662 -11.31 16.62 -8.86
N GLU A 663 -10.63 17.50 -8.12
CA GLU A 663 -9.97 17.17 -6.86
C GLU A 663 -10.95 16.71 -5.77
N LYS A 664 -12.14 17.27 -5.72
CA LYS A 664 -13.16 16.90 -4.75
C LYS A 664 -13.61 15.44 -4.88
N PHE A 665 -13.60 14.85 -6.07
CA PHE A 665 -13.88 13.41 -6.24
C PHE A 665 -12.95 12.52 -5.41
N VAL A 666 -11.70 12.95 -5.24
CA VAL A 666 -10.66 12.17 -4.56
C VAL A 666 -10.54 12.57 -3.09
N HIS A 667 -10.55 13.87 -2.79
CA HIS A 667 -10.20 14.39 -1.46
C HIS A 667 -11.41 14.69 -0.57
N ILE A 668 -12.47 15.24 -1.15
CA ILE A 668 -13.64 15.76 -0.41
C ILE A 668 -14.94 15.33 -1.12
N PRO A 669 -15.14 14.01 -1.28
CA PRO A 669 -16.34 13.51 -1.98
C PRO A 669 -17.66 13.82 -1.27
N GLU A 670 -17.63 14.24 0.01
CA GLU A 670 -18.78 14.74 0.78
C GLU A 670 -19.36 16.04 0.21
N ASP A 671 -18.53 16.85 -0.42
CA ASP A 671 -18.97 18.12 -1.06
C ASP A 671 -19.63 17.89 -2.42
N LEU A 672 -19.58 16.66 -2.93
CA LEU A 672 -20.19 16.34 -4.22
C LEU A 672 -21.43 15.49 -4.02
N LYS A 673 -22.53 15.88 -4.67
CA LYS A 673 -23.77 15.10 -4.69
C LYS A 673 -24.18 14.79 -6.11
N ILE A 674 -24.77 13.60 -6.31
CA ILE A 674 -25.28 13.13 -7.61
C ILE A 674 -26.77 12.87 -7.51
N MET A 675 -27.51 13.21 -8.56
CA MET A 675 -28.95 12.98 -8.66
C MET A 675 -29.33 12.44 -10.04
N TYR A 676 -30.26 11.51 -10.07
CA TYR A 676 -30.90 11.07 -11.32
C TYR A 676 -32.00 12.06 -11.72
N VAL A 677 -31.97 12.48 -12.95
CA VAL A 677 -32.96 13.38 -13.51
C VAL A 677 -33.71 12.67 -14.62
N LYS A 678 -34.96 12.34 -14.35
CA LYS A 678 -35.80 11.67 -15.32
C LYS A 678 -36.31 12.69 -16.34
N ILE A 679 -35.95 12.51 -17.59
CA ILE A 679 -36.44 13.31 -18.71
C ILE A 679 -37.28 12.36 -19.59
N GLU A 680 -38.62 12.52 -19.57
CA GLU A 680 -39.56 11.69 -20.35
C GLU A 680 -40.74 12.52 -20.80
N GLY A 681 -41.43 12.07 -21.84
CA GLY A 681 -42.68 12.69 -22.31
C GLY A 681 -42.49 14.12 -22.83
N GLU A 682 -43.32 15.05 -22.37
CA GLU A 682 -43.31 16.46 -22.79
C GLU A 682 -41.96 17.14 -22.53
N LYS A 683 -41.26 16.77 -21.44
CA LYS A 683 -39.92 17.31 -21.12
C LYS A 683 -38.88 16.93 -22.16
N GLN A 684 -38.93 15.70 -22.68
CA GLN A 684 -38.05 15.27 -23.75
C GLN A 684 -38.32 16.07 -25.03
N LYS A 685 -39.60 16.30 -25.34
CA LYS A 685 -39.99 17.08 -26.52
C LYS A 685 -39.49 18.55 -26.40
N ILE A 686 -39.70 19.18 -25.24
CA ILE A 686 -39.17 20.51 -24.97
C ILE A 686 -37.64 20.56 -25.17
N LEU A 687 -36.91 19.54 -24.65
CA LEU A 687 -35.45 19.47 -24.80
C LEU A 687 -35.02 19.36 -26.25
N ASP A 688 -35.67 18.47 -27.03
CA ASP A 688 -35.32 18.24 -28.42
C ASP A 688 -35.61 19.46 -29.29
N ASP A 689 -36.73 20.14 -29.07
CA ASP A 689 -37.12 21.32 -29.77
C ASP A 689 -36.22 22.53 -29.42
N PHE A 690 -35.91 22.73 -28.14
CA PHE A 690 -34.90 23.72 -27.70
C PHE A 690 -33.52 23.44 -28.26
N LYS A 691 -33.11 22.15 -28.32
CA LYS A 691 -31.88 21.76 -28.99
C LYS A 691 -31.84 22.26 -30.45
N GLY A 692 -32.88 21.95 -31.23
CA GLY A 692 -32.99 22.39 -32.63
C GLY A 692 -32.94 23.90 -32.77
N TYR A 693 -33.62 24.62 -31.89
CA TYR A 693 -33.59 26.08 -31.84
C TYR A 693 -32.17 26.61 -31.56
N VAL A 694 -31.49 26.09 -30.52
CA VAL A 694 -30.15 26.52 -30.12
C VAL A 694 -29.09 26.21 -31.16
N GLU A 695 -29.16 25.01 -31.77
CA GLU A 695 -28.26 24.65 -32.86
C GLU A 695 -28.33 25.62 -34.01
N LYS A 696 -29.55 26.03 -34.38
CA LYS A 696 -29.80 26.94 -35.47
C LYS A 696 -29.43 28.42 -35.12
N ARG A 697 -29.83 28.91 -33.94
CA ARG A 697 -29.75 30.30 -33.58
C ARG A 697 -28.40 30.71 -32.96
N PHE A 698 -27.78 29.82 -32.16
CA PHE A 698 -26.61 30.14 -31.35
C PHE A 698 -25.33 29.41 -31.79
N LEU A 699 -25.45 28.32 -32.53
CA LEU A 699 -24.31 27.44 -32.86
C LEU A 699 -24.05 27.30 -34.37
N ASN A 700 -24.66 28.10 -35.20
CA ASN A 700 -24.54 28.10 -36.67
C ASN A 700 -24.71 26.66 -37.23
N ASN A 701 -25.75 25.95 -36.82
CA ASN A 701 -26.09 24.56 -37.16
C ASN A 701 -25.07 23.52 -36.67
N LYS A 702 -24.22 23.85 -35.73
CA LYS A 702 -23.33 22.86 -35.11
C LYS A 702 -24.14 22.00 -34.11
N ALA A 703 -24.16 20.68 -34.33
CA ALA A 703 -24.96 19.74 -33.53
C ALA A 703 -24.49 19.62 -32.08
N ILE A 704 -25.43 19.59 -31.13
CA ILE A 704 -25.22 19.27 -29.74
C ILE A 704 -25.23 17.75 -29.60
N LYS A 705 -24.06 17.12 -29.39
CA LYS A 705 -23.91 15.67 -29.38
C LYS A 705 -24.67 14.98 -28.25
N ASN A 706 -24.74 15.56 -27.05
CA ASN A 706 -25.48 15.06 -25.90
C ASN A 706 -26.45 16.11 -25.41
N PRO A 707 -27.74 16.08 -25.84
CA PRO A 707 -28.72 17.08 -25.47
C PRO A 707 -29.14 16.87 -23.99
N THR A 708 -28.61 17.72 -23.13
CA THR A 708 -29.02 17.86 -21.72
C THR A 708 -29.54 19.30 -21.55
N PRO A 709 -30.41 19.56 -20.57
CA PRO A 709 -30.81 20.94 -20.27
C PRO A 709 -29.64 21.91 -20.13
N LEU A 710 -28.56 21.44 -19.48
CA LEU A 710 -27.32 22.20 -19.36
C LEU A 710 -26.67 22.51 -20.70
N ASN A 711 -26.46 21.50 -21.55
CA ASN A 711 -25.77 21.66 -22.83
C ASN A 711 -26.58 22.47 -23.82
N VAL A 712 -27.91 22.41 -23.74
CA VAL A 712 -28.84 23.17 -24.53
C VAL A 712 -28.90 24.64 -24.07
N LEU A 713 -28.98 24.91 -22.79
CA LEU A 713 -29.05 26.26 -22.25
C LEU A 713 -27.71 26.99 -22.17
N LYS A 714 -26.60 26.27 -22.08
CA LYS A 714 -25.25 26.85 -21.98
C LYS A 714 -24.94 27.90 -23.04
N PRO A 715 -25.20 27.70 -24.35
CA PRO A 715 -24.98 28.72 -25.39
C PRO A 715 -25.81 29.99 -25.15
N ILE A 716 -27.06 29.85 -24.71
CA ILE A 716 -27.95 30.97 -24.39
C ILE A 716 -27.40 31.78 -23.22
N VAL A 717 -27.08 31.12 -22.14
CA VAL A 717 -26.52 31.70 -20.91
C VAL A 717 -25.20 32.44 -21.22
N LEU A 718 -24.27 31.77 -21.92
CA LEU A 718 -23.00 32.41 -22.32
C LEU A 718 -23.23 33.64 -23.20
N LYS A 719 -24.16 33.61 -24.13
CA LYS A 719 -24.50 34.77 -24.97
C LYS A 719 -25.09 35.91 -24.12
N THR A 720 -25.92 35.55 -23.10
CA THR A 720 -26.49 36.56 -22.17
C THR A 720 -25.40 37.25 -21.36
N TYR A 721 -24.41 36.52 -20.88
CA TYR A 721 -23.27 37.08 -20.15
C TYR A 721 -22.40 38.00 -21.03
N ASN A 722 -22.33 37.72 -22.32
CA ASN A 722 -21.54 38.47 -23.29
C ASN A 722 -22.30 39.66 -23.90
N LEU A 723 -23.57 39.86 -23.56
CA LEU A 723 -24.31 41.06 -23.97
C LEU A 723 -23.69 42.34 -23.36
N PRO A 724 -23.82 43.51 -24.02
CA PRO A 724 -23.40 44.76 -23.43
C PRO A 724 -23.97 45.01 -22.04
N ALA A 725 -23.25 45.73 -21.17
CA ALA A 725 -23.69 45.95 -19.79
C ALA A 725 -25.05 46.64 -19.73
N PHE A 726 -25.38 47.49 -20.70
CA PHE A 726 -26.71 48.09 -20.83
C PHE A 726 -27.80 47.00 -20.93
N ALA A 727 -27.69 46.06 -21.86
CA ALA A 727 -28.64 44.97 -22.01
C ALA A 727 -28.79 44.10 -20.75
N ARG A 728 -27.68 43.88 -20.03
CA ARG A 728 -27.65 43.11 -18.78
C ARG A 728 -28.24 43.89 -17.58
N LYS A 729 -28.27 45.20 -17.58
CA LYS A 729 -28.61 46.01 -16.40
C LYS A 729 -29.88 46.82 -16.56
N THR A 730 -30.32 47.19 -17.79
CA THR A 730 -31.49 48.01 -18.01
C THR A 730 -32.77 47.36 -17.47
N ARG A 731 -33.69 48.19 -16.95
CA ARG A 731 -35.03 47.79 -16.52
C ARG A 731 -36.12 48.29 -17.47
N HIS A 732 -35.73 49.01 -18.52
CA HIS A 732 -36.64 49.64 -19.48
C HIS A 732 -36.96 48.69 -20.65
N PHE A 733 -37.74 47.66 -20.36
CA PHE A 733 -38.31 46.78 -21.38
C PHE A 733 -39.81 47.04 -21.50
N LYS A 734 -40.33 47.03 -22.75
CA LYS A 734 -41.78 47.11 -23.00
C LYS A 734 -42.49 45.86 -22.51
N ASP A 735 -41.91 44.72 -22.70
CA ASP A 735 -42.37 43.42 -22.19
C ASP A 735 -41.59 43.05 -20.93
N LYS A 736 -42.27 42.99 -19.78
CA LYS A 736 -41.65 42.61 -18.50
C LYS A 736 -41.08 41.17 -18.50
N ARG A 737 -41.51 40.29 -19.40
CA ARG A 737 -41.03 38.94 -19.55
C ARG A 737 -39.56 38.90 -19.98
N VAL A 738 -39.10 39.92 -20.72
CA VAL A 738 -37.68 40.06 -21.13
C VAL A 738 -36.79 40.25 -19.91
N LEU A 739 -37.23 41.11 -18.97
CA LEU A 739 -36.54 41.32 -17.71
C LEU A 739 -36.46 40.04 -16.88
N MET A 740 -37.60 39.33 -16.75
CA MET A 740 -37.64 38.06 -16.01
C MET A 740 -36.74 37.01 -16.64
N LEU A 741 -36.77 36.85 -17.95
CA LEU A 741 -35.92 35.89 -18.66
C LEU A 741 -34.44 36.21 -18.48
N ARG A 742 -34.05 37.44 -18.64
CA ARG A 742 -32.66 37.90 -18.45
C ARG A 742 -32.18 37.59 -17.04
N ASP A 743 -32.97 37.96 -16.03
CA ASP A 743 -32.57 37.81 -14.64
C ASP A 743 -32.46 36.34 -14.24
N GLU A 744 -33.35 35.44 -14.73
CA GLU A 744 -33.27 34.01 -14.55
C GLU A 744 -32.06 33.40 -15.29
N LEU A 745 -31.74 33.86 -16.52
CA LEU A 745 -30.57 33.41 -17.29
C LEU A 745 -29.23 33.80 -16.61
N LEU A 746 -29.19 34.98 -15.96
CA LEU A 746 -27.99 35.49 -15.28
C LEU A 746 -27.83 34.92 -13.87
N SER A 747 -28.89 34.50 -13.21
CA SER A 747 -28.87 33.97 -11.83
C SER A 747 -29.04 32.45 -11.71
N THR A 748 -29.29 31.76 -12.84
CA THR A 748 -29.66 30.35 -12.81
C THR A 748 -28.54 29.47 -12.24
N GLN A 749 -28.92 28.59 -11.31
CA GLN A 749 -28.08 27.55 -10.74
C GLN A 749 -28.56 26.15 -11.12
N ASN A 750 -29.78 26.05 -11.69
CA ASN A 750 -30.42 24.78 -12.03
C ASN A 750 -31.00 24.82 -13.46
N PRO A 751 -30.30 24.31 -14.47
CA PRO A 751 -30.77 24.29 -15.87
C PRO A 751 -32.05 23.48 -16.06
N HIS A 752 -32.33 22.48 -15.24
CA HIS A 752 -33.57 21.71 -15.31
C HIS A 752 -34.78 22.56 -14.88
N GLU A 753 -34.62 23.29 -13.78
CA GLU A 753 -35.67 24.18 -13.30
C GLU A 753 -35.88 25.33 -14.28
N LEU A 754 -34.81 25.87 -14.83
CA LEU A 754 -34.86 26.93 -15.82
C LEU A 754 -35.60 26.47 -17.08
N LEU A 755 -35.23 25.32 -17.66
CA LEU A 755 -35.81 24.84 -18.94
C LEU A 755 -37.26 24.39 -18.81
N TYR A 756 -37.58 23.66 -17.72
CA TYR A 756 -38.89 22.96 -17.61
C TYR A 756 -39.92 23.68 -16.73
N LYS A 757 -39.49 24.75 -16.01
CA LYS A 757 -40.42 25.45 -15.13
C LYS A 757 -40.35 26.97 -15.41
N LYS A 758 -39.19 27.59 -15.22
CA LYS A 758 -39.06 29.08 -15.30
C LYS A 758 -39.30 29.64 -16.71
N ILE A 759 -38.70 29.01 -17.73
CA ILE A 759 -38.92 29.44 -19.12
C ILE A 759 -40.41 29.26 -19.52
N PRO A 760 -41.07 28.12 -19.28
CA PRO A 760 -42.48 27.99 -19.53
C PRO A 760 -43.36 28.98 -18.76
N GLU A 761 -43.08 29.26 -17.49
CA GLU A 761 -43.77 30.26 -16.68
C GLU A 761 -43.64 31.67 -17.29
N ILE A 762 -42.45 32.05 -17.69
CA ILE A 762 -42.16 33.35 -18.32
C ILE A 762 -42.85 33.46 -19.69
N CYS A 763 -42.81 32.41 -20.47
CA CYS A 763 -43.42 32.39 -21.81
C CYS A 763 -44.96 32.20 -21.75
N GLY A 764 -45.51 31.74 -20.62
CA GLY A 764 -46.95 31.54 -20.40
C GLY A 764 -47.53 30.33 -21.15
N THR A 765 -46.69 29.36 -21.51
CA THR A 765 -47.10 28.15 -22.24
C THR A 765 -46.17 26.96 -21.95
N GLU A 766 -46.73 25.75 -21.90
CA GLU A 766 -45.98 24.50 -21.78
C GLU A 766 -45.92 23.75 -23.13
N ASP A 767 -46.69 24.16 -24.13
CA ASP A 767 -46.59 23.58 -25.48
C ASP A 767 -45.25 23.92 -26.12
N SER A 768 -44.46 22.91 -26.46
CA SER A 768 -43.09 23.03 -26.90
C SER A 768 -42.92 23.93 -28.15
N ASN A 769 -43.83 23.87 -29.11
CA ASN A 769 -43.75 24.67 -30.33
C ASN A 769 -44.09 26.17 -30.07
N GLN A 770 -45.12 26.43 -29.23
CA GLN A 770 -45.44 27.79 -28.81
C GLN A 770 -44.37 28.36 -27.88
N LEU A 771 -43.82 27.52 -27.02
CA LEU A 771 -42.75 27.90 -26.08
C LEU A 771 -41.54 28.45 -26.79
N ILE A 772 -41.09 27.78 -27.85
CA ILE A 772 -39.94 28.30 -28.64
C ILE A 772 -40.26 29.59 -29.35
N LYS A 773 -41.47 29.73 -29.90
CA LYS A 773 -41.86 30.96 -30.57
C LYS A 773 -41.91 32.16 -29.60
N GLU A 774 -42.51 31.98 -28.44
CA GLU A 774 -42.57 33.01 -27.41
C GLU A 774 -41.19 33.29 -26.83
N PHE A 775 -40.34 32.29 -26.59
CA PHE A 775 -38.96 32.43 -26.16
C PHE A 775 -38.15 33.23 -27.19
N ASP A 776 -38.25 32.93 -28.47
CA ASP A 776 -37.52 33.64 -29.51
C ASP A 776 -37.95 35.14 -29.59
N LYS A 777 -39.24 35.44 -29.47
CA LYS A 777 -39.73 36.83 -29.40
C LYS A 777 -39.15 37.60 -28.23
N ILE A 778 -39.07 36.98 -27.05
CA ILE A 778 -38.51 37.57 -25.83
C ILE A 778 -36.98 37.74 -26.01
N TRP A 779 -36.33 36.71 -26.54
CA TRP A 779 -34.86 36.70 -26.77
C TRP A 779 -34.45 37.76 -27.78
N ILE A 780 -35.19 37.96 -28.89
CA ILE A 780 -34.88 38.98 -29.88
C ILE A 780 -34.90 40.39 -29.23
N GLN A 781 -35.87 40.67 -28.37
CA GLN A 781 -35.91 41.94 -27.66
C GLN A 781 -34.74 42.14 -26.72
N LEU A 782 -34.27 41.10 -26.06
CA LEU A 782 -33.10 41.13 -25.19
C LEU A 782 -31.80 41.36 -25.99
N ASP A 783 -31.66 40.62 -27.10
CA ASP A 783 -30.46 40.66 -27.95
C ASP A 783 -30.34 42.02 -28.67
N GLN A 784 -31.49 42.60 -29.03
CA GLN A 784 -31.55 43.88 -29.78
C GLN A 784 -31.62 45.14 -28.92
N VAL A 785 -31.87 45.05 -27.62
CA VAL A 785 -32.10 46.19 -26.72
C VAL A 785 -30.97 47.23 -26.73
N PHE A 786 -29.75 46.81 -26.96
CA PHE A 786 -28.61 47.71 -27.04
C PHE A 786 -28.61 48.48 -28.39
N GLU A 787 -28.90 47.82 -29.48
CA GLU A 787 -29.04 48.44 -30.78
C GLU A 787 -30.25 49.39 -30.81
N ASP A 788 -31.37 48.96 -30.23
CA ASP A 788 -32.56 49.81 -30.07
C ASP A 788 -32.24 51.08 -29.27
N MET A 789 -31.42 50.99 -28.25
CA MET A 789 -30.92 52.15 -27.48
C MET A 789 -30.08 53.10 -28.38
N ILE A 790 -29.16 52.53 -29.15
CA ILE A 790 -28.35 53.29 -30.11
C ILE A 790 -29.26 53.99 -31.13
N ASP A 791 -30.26 53.29 -31.69
CA ASP A 791 -31.20 53.89 -32.63
C ASP A 791 -32.09 54.95 -31.99
N GLN A 792 -32.50 54.78 -30.73
CA GLN A 792 -33.21 55.85 -29.99
C GLN A 792 -32.34 57.09 -29.86
N PHE A 793 -31.11 56.98 -29.48
CA PHE A 793 -30.18 58.11 -29.45
C PHE A 793 -29.96 58.71 -30.79
N LYS A 794 -29.87 57.88 -31.85
CA LYS A 794 -29.82 58.37 -33.23
C LYS A 794 -31.02 59.28 -33.55
N GLN A 795 -32.21 58.85 -33.15
CA GLN A 795 -33.44 59.61 -33.34
C GLN A 795 -33.45 60.96 -32.54
N VAL A 796 -32.91 60.87 -31.27
CA VAL A 796 -32.78 62.11 -30.46
C VAL A 796 -31.81 63.08 -31.10
N ILE A 797 -30.63 62.59 -31.50
CA ILE A 797 -29.64 63.40 -32.21
C ILE A 797 -30.25 64.02 -33.47
N LEU A 798 -30.92 63.25 -34.32
CA LEU A 798 -31.60 63.63 -35.50
C LEU A 798 -32.64 64.71 -35.23
N LYS A 799 -33.40 64.55 -34.11
CA LYS A 799 -34.43 65.47 -33.71
C LYS A 799 -33.86 66.87 -33.31
N VAL A 800 -32.77 66.90 -32.59
CA VAL A 800 -32.03 68.10 -32.21
C VAL A 800 -31.56 68.84 -33.46
N PHE A 801 -30.99 68.08 -34.40
CA PHE A 801 -30.50 68.69 -35.65
C PHE A 801 -31.60 69.16 -36.66
N ARG A 802 -32.77 68.49 -36.63
CA ARG A 802 -33.94 68.90 -37.47
C ARG A 802 -34.56 70.29 -37.12
N THR A 803 -34.08 70.94 -36.03
CA THR A 803 -34.42 72.29 -35.70
C THR A 803 -33.71 73.38 -36.59
N ASP A 804 -32.69 72.96 -37.39
CA ASP A 804 -32.06 73.77 -38.42
C ASP A 804 -32.74 73.51 -39.79
N PRO A 805 -33.40 74.46 -40.35
CA PRO A 805 -34.15 74.39 -41.61
C PRO A 805 -33.29 74.07 -42.88
N ASN A 806 -31.97 74.09 -42.70
CA ASN A 806 -31.05 73.91 -43.86
C ASN A 806 -30.52 72.41 -43.95
N ILE A 807 -30.99 71.49 -43.09
CA ILE A 807 -30.52 70.09 -43.10
C ILE A 807 -31.65 69.15 -43.53
N SER A 808 -31.63 68.71 -44.78
CA SER A 808 -32.67 67.87 -45.36
C SER A 808 -32.36 66.36 -45.25
N ASP A 809 -31.10 65.93 -45.27
CA ASP A 809 -30.70 64.51 -45.15
C ASP A 809 -29.51 64.39 -44.18
N MET A 810 -29.55 63.38 -43.33
CA MET A 810 -28.59 63.21 -42.24
C MET A 810 -27.78 61.94 -42.39
N ASP A 811 -26.65 62.13 -42.98
CA ASP A 811 -25.55 61.22 -42.92
C ASP A 811 -24.39 61.75 -42.02
N PHE A 812 -23.39 60.93 -41.74
CA PHE A 812 -22.24 61.34 -40.95
C PHE A 812 -21.47 62.51 -41.56
N SER A 813 -21.49 62.65 -42.87
CA SER A 813 -20.81 63.69 -43.59
C SER A 813 -21.42 65.06 -43.28
N THR A 814 -22.73 65.16 -43.20
CA THR A 814 -23.50 66.37 -42.88
C THR A 814 -23.23 66.82 -41.42
N ILE A 815 -23.22 65.92 -40.50
CA ILE A 815 -22.89 66.23 -39.08
C ILE A 815 -21.43 66.72 -38.94
N LYS A 816 -20.52 66.11 -39.69
CA LYS A 816 -19.11 66.48 -39.67
C LYS A 816 -18.89 67.89 -40.31
N GLU A 817 -19.61 68.19 -41.34
CA GLU A 817 -19.58 69.54 -41.90
C GLU A 817 -20.17 70.61 -40.92
N TRP A 818 -21.25 70.32 -40.26
CA TRP A 818 -21.79 71.14 -39.21
C TRP A 818 -20.79 71.35 -38.05
N ALA A 819 -20.18 70.30 -37.54
CA ALA A 819 -19.16 70.39 -36.50
C ALA A 819 -17.94 71.22 -36.92
N LYS A 820 -17.56 71.23 -38.22
CA LYS A 820 -16.52 72.05 -38.77
C LYS A 820 -16.92 73.58 -38.80
N LYS A 821 -18.21 73.86 -39.08
CA LYS A 821 -18.73 75.26 -39.06
C LYS A 821 -18.75 75.84 -37.65
N ILE A 822 -19.07 75.08 -36.63
CA ILE A 822 -19.06 75.52 -35.22
C ILE A 822 -17.65 75.78 -34.73
N GLY A 823 -16.71 75.00 -35.22
CA GLY A 823 -15.31 75.16 -34.90
C GLY A 823 -14.87 74.44 -33.61
N ALA A 824 -13.55 74.33 -33.40
CA ALA A 824 -12.95 73.53 -32.33
C ALA A 824 -13.08 74.10 -30.91
N LYS A 825 -13.81 75.26 -30.73
CA LYS A 825 -14.04 75.84 -29.39
C LYS A 825 -15.07 75.08 -28.56
N ASP A 826 -15.96 74.30 -29.19
CA ASP A 826 -16.91 73.41 -28.52
C ASP A 826 -16.34 72.01 -28.45
N PRO A 827 -16.22 71.47 -27.26
CA PRO A 827 -15.66 70.12 -27.06
C PRO A 827 -16.39 69.02 -27.82
N PHE A 828 -17.70 69.14 -28.01
CA PHE A 828 -18.52 68.19 -28.73
C PHE A 828 -18.23 68.23 -30.23
N SER A 829 -18.18 69.42 -30.83
CA SER A 829 -17.84 69.66 -32.24
C SER A 829 -16.40 69.26 -32.55
N ALA A 830 -15.46 69.47 -31.64
CA ALA A 830 -14.07 68.96 -31.74
C ALA A 830 -14.03 67.47 -31.82
N LYS A 831 -14.79 66.77 -30.94
CA LYS A 831 -14.86 65.32 -30.90
C LYS A 831 -15.46 64.71 -32.16
N ILE A 832 -16.55 65.27 -32.68
CA ILE A 832 -17.22 64.79 -33.91
C ILE A 832 -16.24 64.89 -35.08
N ASN A 833 -15.41 65.96 -35.17
CA ASN A 833 -14.41 66.11 -36.25
C ASN A 833 -13.34 65.02 -36.26
N GLU A 834 -13.00 64.35 -35.11
CA GLU A 834 -12.06 63.31 -34.98
C GLU A 834 -12.63 61.93 -35.35
N LEU A 835 -13.95 61.72 -35.36
CA LEU A 835 -14.60 60.47 -35.56
C LEU A 835 -14.52 59.97 -36.99
N LYS A 836 -14.57 58.62 -37.16
CA LYS A 836 -14.73 57.94 -38.42
C LYS A 836 -16.20 57.49 -38.58
N GLU A 837 -16.58 57.20 -39.81
CA GLU A 837 -17.96 56.88 -40.17
C GLU A 837 -18.52 55.64 -39.51
N ASN A 838 -17.67 54.63 -39.27
CA ASN A 838 -18.09 53.44 -38.55
C ASN A 838 -18.22 53.70 -37.03
N ASP A 839 -19.38 53.36 -36.47
CA ASP A 839 -19.73 53.45 -35.04
C ASP A 839 -19.70 54.88 -34.44
N TRP A 840 -19.84 55.92 -35.30
CA TRP A 840 -19.74 57.26 -34.84
C TRP A 840 -20.82 57.66 -33.79
N ILE A 841 -22.04 57.08 -33.88
CA ILE A 841 -23.10 57.30 -32.88
C ILE A 841 -22.67 56.81 -31.53
N GLN A 842 -22.18 55.59 -31.47
CA GLN A 842 -21.68 54.99 -30.19
C GLN A 842 -20.57 55.83 -29.58
N GLN A 843 -19.70 56.37 -30.37
CA GLN A 843 -18.62 57.26 -29.89
C GLN A 843 -19.11 58.64 -29.42
N VAL A 844 -20.08 59.22 -30.11
CA VAL A 844 -20.70 60.48 -29.72
C VAL A 844 -21.44 60.35 -28.41
N ILE A 845 -22.30 59.30 -28.26
CA ILE A 845 -23.06 59.12 -27.04
C ILE A 845 -22.15 58.70 -25.87
N SER A 846 -21.09 57.91 -26.12
CA SER A 846 -20.09 57.58 -25.09
C SER A 846 -19.35 58.83 -24.60
N PHE A 847 -19.06 59.79 -25.50
CA PHE A 847 -18.46 61.03 -25.12
C PHE A 847 -19.43 61.88 -24.30
N ALA A 848 -20.71 61.99 -24.69
CA ALA A 848 -21.73 62.72 -23.96
C ALA A 848 -21.92 62.24 -22.52
N ALA A 849 -21.88 60.90 -22.28
CA ALA A 849 -21.97 60.33 -20.95
C ALA A 849 -20.62 60.24 -20.24
N SER A 850 -19.51 60.54 -20.88
CA SER A 850 -18.14 60.34 -20.35
C SER A 850 -17.87 58.89 -19.96
N LYS A 851 -18.53 57.91 -20.64
CA LYS A 851 -18.45 56.49 -20.37
C LYS A 851 -18.78 55.68 -21.62
N PRO A 852 -18.06 54.57 -21.91
CA PRO A 852 -18.40 53.74 -23.05
C PRO A 852 -19.85 53.25 -23.01
N CYS A 853 -20.60 53.39 -24.11
CA CYS A 853 -22.04 53.12 -24.13
C CYS A 853 -22.37 51.60 -23.89
N ASN A 854 -21.45 50.71 -24.19
CA ASN A 854 -21.57 49.26 -23.88
C ASN A 854 -21.52 48.97 -22.37
N GLU A 855 -21.07 49.92 -21.54
CA GLU A 855 -21.00 49.78 -20.08
C GLU A 855 -22.11 50.50 -19.33
N TRP A 856 -23.04 51.11 -20.03
CA TRP A 856 -24.10 51.94 -19.44
C TRP A 856 -25.12 51.11 -18.62
N ASN A 857 -25.78 51.84 -17.74
CA ASN A 857 -27.02 51.50 -17.06
C ASN A 857 -28.11 52.53 -17.40
N ASP A 858 -29.29 52.39 -16.84
CA ASP A 858 -30.42 53.29 -17.07
C ASP A 858 -30.15 54.75 -16.64
N GLN A 859 -29.34 54.97 -15.62
CA GLN A 859 -28.94 56.29 -15.16
C GLN A 859 -28.01 56.94 -16.18
N ASP A 860 -27.01 56.20 -16.69
CA ASP A 860 -26.08 56.72 -17.71
C ASP A 860 -26.84 57.07 -18.99
N PHE A 861 -27.87 56.29 -19.35
CA PHE A 861 -28.75 56.56 -20.49
C PHE A 861 -29.52 57.88 -20.31
N ASN A 862 -30.13 58.09 -19.13
CA ASN A 862 -30.88 59.29 -18.82
C ASN A 862 -29.99 60.54 -18.78
N GLU A 863 -28.81 60.44 -18.19
CA GLU A 863 -27.82 61.52 -18.14
C GLU A 863 -27.33 61.92 -19.56
N ALA A 864 -27.04 60.89 -20.40
CA ALA A 864 -26.64 61.14 -21.77
C ALA A 864 -27.76 61.83 -22.61
N THR A 865 -29.03 61.48 -22.31
CA THR A 865 -30.19 62.08 -23.02
C THR A 865 -30.41 63.55 -22.65
N LEU A 866 -30.06 63.90 -21.41
CA LEU A 866 -30.18 65.30 -20.91
C LEU A 866 -29.05 66.23 -21.41
N LYS A 867 -27.86 65.63 -21.58
CA LYS A 867 -26.71 66.39 -22.15
C LYS A 867 -26.78 66.57 -23.67
#